data_b8e45bd9caadd312014f03808a2bff1c
#
_entry.id   b8e45bd9caadd312014f03808a2bff1c
#
_cell.length_a   1.000
_cell.length_b   1.000
_cell.length_c   1.000
_cell.angle_alpha   90.00
_cell.angle_beta   90.00
_cell.angle_gamma   90.00
#
_symmetry.space_group_name_H-M   'P 1'
#
loop_
_entity.id
_entity.type
_entity.pdbx_description
1 polymer ?
#
loop_
_entity_poly.entity_id
_entity_poly.type
_entity_poly.pdbx_seq_one_letter_code
_entity_poly.pdbx_strand_id
1 'polypeptide(L)'
;MPRFLILFCLICAVSFFPVAAAAQTQGAAQGSAAAYFERGKNQMADENWYSAVESFLECLRLNPAHAEGTASLAECYYELAEFDEALNWVRKAKQLARTNMSVANLEVFILIALGQLDAASSLVNEILAKEPYNRETLFAAGELDIARNRPSEAMLRYRDAVRRYPDDRRLLISLALVTLSLGDGDTATAYINSALLQHPGEYRVYYYAAYIYSMNNKITEAIGFADRSLYYKPDYAPSRSLMAVLRYRNGEYEEAARLCDVIIAGNRQDMSAWYLKGLSLIRMNRNQDAITILTTAVSVNEEDEFIRAVLEETLLSSTTLEDPRRARFAMWHFNKARNYRQRNLIEQALFEYRRGLRMNPFAADRREYAELLRLSGYPARYLEELRFLQDQGVADRVINDAVEAYGSLLSNALFKQWQVNPVDLAERHWKIAVFSLAGQSSFYHADAGSVAAGVIRELLVHDRNITPMNMDLRQAVFSQAFRHARESGADYFVLVSVTENERDISIKAEAFVGRTGSPAGIFYTYRTGVDRLRDASRGIVTQLSASLPIRGRLLIRKQGQALINKGKADGIQQDTVYDVVKRGRMQTANEGIAIIYSSDELVGKLTITNVDEEIAIGALARNGFFDRIEPGDEVILQAKKTKPAENTANPELRSLLRTLR
;
A
#
# COMPACT_ATOMS: atom_id res chain seq x y z
N MET A 1 43.25 -29.24 -37.32
CA MET A 1 44.10 -30.40 -37.74
C MET A 1 44.56 -31.14 -36.51
N PRO A 2 44.71 -32.52 -36.53
CA PRO A 2 43.73 -33.52 -36.85
C PRO A 2 43.45 -34.49 -35.68
N ARG A 3 42.28 -35.11 -35.65
CA ARG A 3 42.03 -36.56 -35.77
C ARG A 3 42.97 -37.51 -35.00
N PHE A 4 42.38 -38.37 -34.11
CA PHE A 4 42.55 -39.83 -34.23
C PHE A 4 41.43 -40.58 -33.49
N LEU A 5 40.77 -41.42 -34.23
CA LEU A 5 39.82 -42.49 -33.93
C LEU A 5 40.61 -43.72 -33.51
N ILE A 6 40.20 -44.46 -32.47
CA ILE A 6 40.51 -45.91 -32.39
C ILE A 6 39.28 -46.64 -31.85
N LEU A 7 38.75 -47.47 -32.72
CA LEU A 7 37.78 -48.52 -32.58
C LEU A 7 38.49 -49.78 -32.05
N PHE A 8 37.90 -50.49 -31.05
CA PHE A 8 38.26 -51.88 -30.80
C PHE A 8 37.00 -52.69 -30.50
N CYS A 9 36.62 -53.52 -31.47
CA CYS A 9 35.73 -54.65 -31.31
C CYS A 9 36.45 -55.80 -30.66
N LEU A 10 35.82 -56.50 -29.75
CA LEU A 10 36.11 -57.95 -29.54
C LEU A 10 34.84 -58.71 -29.14
N ILE A 11 34.50 -59.63 -29.99
CA ILE A 11 33.44 -60.64 -29.89
C ILE A 11 33.95 -61.73 -28.99
N CYS A 12 33.14 -62.25 -28.05
CA CYS A 12 33.20 -63.67 -27.66
C CYS A 12 31.92 -64.11 -26.94
N ALA A 13 31.25 -65.00 -27.65
CA ALA A 13 30.69 -66.27 -27.22
C ALA A 13 29.55 -66.36 -26.20
N VAL A 14 28.49 -66.81 -26.76
CA VAL A 14 27.26 -67.39 -26.28
C VAL A 14 27.48 -68.55 -25.31
N SER A 15 26.78 -68.52 -24.16
CA SER A 15 26.33 -69.73 -23.47
C SER A 15 24.91 -69.50 -22.94
N PHE A 16 23.98 -70.16 -23.60
CA PHE A 16 22.57 -70.29 -23.19
C PHE A 16 22.48 -71.14 -21.92
N PHE A 17 21.97 -70.50 -20.81
CA PHE A 17 21.24 -71.21 -19.75
C PHE A 17 19.87 -70.62 -19.65
N PRO A 18 18.79 -71.36 -19.65
CA PRO A 18 17.47 -70.84 -19.37
C PRO A 18 17.31 -70.82 -17.86
N VAL A 19 17.60 -69.64 -17.23
CA VAL A 19 17.07 -69.34 -15.89
C VAL A 19 15.67 -68.86 -16.12
N ALA A 20 14.69 -69.61 -15.67
CA ALA A 20 13.33 -69.19 -15.50
C ALA A 20 13.34 -68.04 -14.46
N ALA A 21 13.49 -66.78 -14.91
CA ALA A 21 13.23 -65.65 -14.15
C ALA A 21 11.71 -65.53 -13.95
N ALA A 22 11.24 -66.00 -12.79
CA ALA A 22 9.96 -65.54 -12.27
C ALA A 22 9.99 -64.03 -12.29
N ALA A 23 9.35 -63.44 -13.27
CA ALA A 23 9.01 -62.02 -13.25
C ALA A 23 8.10 -61.80 -12.04
N GLN A 24 8.70 -61.48 -10.91
CA GLN A 24 8.00 -60.70 -9.88
C GLN A 24 7.66 -59.37 -10.54
N THR A 25 6.51 -59.31 -11.17
CA THR A 25 5.77 -58.10 -11.35
C THR A 25 5.54 -57.56 -9.95
N GLN A 26 6.45 -56.70 -9.47
CA GLN A 26 6.08 -55.68 -8.53
C GLN A 26 5.01 -54.85 -9.24
N GLY A 27 3.77 -55.32 -9.18
CA GLY A 27 2.61 -54.49 -9.37
C GLY A 27 2.73 -53.38 -8.31
N ALA A 28 3.16 -52.20 -8.77
CA ALA A 28 2.90 -51.00 -8.02
C ALA A 28 1.42 -51.13 -7.64
N ALA A 29 1.13 -51.28 -6.37
CA ALA A 29 -0.20 -51.28 -5.85
C ALA A 29 -0.79 -49.92 -6.27
N GLN A 30 -1.52 -49.91 -7.40
CA GLN A 30 -2.36 -48.78 -7.78
C GLN A 30 -3.34 -48.67 -6.64
N GLY A 31 -3.14 -47.63 -5.77
CA GLY A 31 -4.00 -47.40 -4.63
C GLY A 31 -5.44 -47.28 -5.15
N SER A 32 -6.40 -47.78 -4.39
CA SER A 32 -7.81 -47.55 -4.72
C SER A 32 -8.14 -46.06 -4.61
N ALA A 33 -9.22 -45.61 -5.31
CA ALA A 33 -9.68 -44.22 -5.16
C ALA A 33 -9.87 -43.83 -3.69
N ALA A 34 -10.35 -44.76 -2.86
CA ALA A 34 -10.46 -44.56 -1.40
C ALA A 34 -9.11 -44.35 -0.71
N ALA A 35 -8.07 -45.09 -1.10
CA ALA A 35 -6.73 -44.93 -0.51
C ALA A 35 -6.11 -43.55 -0.85
N TYR A 36 -6.29 -43.11 -2.08
CA TYR A 36 -5.87 -41.74 -2.47
C TYR A 36 -6.69 -40.65 -1.78
N PHE A 37 -7.98 -40.85 -1.58
CA PHE A 37 -8.85 -39.95 -0.82
C PHE A 37 -8.39 -39.81 0.63
N GLU A 38 -8.17 -40.90 1.35
CA GLU A 38 -7.67 -40.88 2.72
C GLU A 38 -6.27 -40.25 2.83
N ARG A 39 -5.40 -40.52 1.85
CA ARG A 39 -4.09 -39.87 1.77
C ARG A 39 -4.23 -38.37 1.59
N GLY A 40 -5.10 -37.90 0.70
CA GLY A 40 -5.38 -36.50 0.49
C GLY A 40 -5.91 -35.82 1.76
N LYS A 41 -6.82 -36.49 2.50
CA LYS A 41 -7.34 -35.97 3.78
C LYS A 41 -6.25 -35.81 4.85
N ASN A 42 -5.35 -36.78 4.97
CA ASN A 42 -4.22 -36.67 5.90
C ASN A 42 -3.30 -35.50 5.51
N GLN A 43 -3.03 -35.31 4.21
CA GLN A 43 -2.24 -34.20 3.70
C GLN A 43 -2.92 -32.85 3.93
N MET A 44 -4.25 -32.76 3.81
CA MET A 44 -5.02 -31.57 4.22
C MET A 44 -4.89 -31.29 5.72
N ALA A 45 -4.96 -32.33 6.56
CA ALA A 45 -4.81 -32.18 8.01
C ALA A 45 -3.42 -31.65 8.39
N ASP A 46 -2.39 -32.02 7.59
CA ASP A 46 -1.03 -31.53 7.73
C ASP A 46 -0.80 -30.17 7.02
N GLU A 47 -1.86 -29.55 6.49
CA GLU A 47 -1.82 -28.28 5.72
C GLU A 47 -0.93 -28.36 4.46
N ASN A 48 -0.66 -29.58 3.96
CA ASN A 48 0.12 -29.81 2.74
C ASN A 48 -0.79 -29.84 1.50
N TRP A 49 -1.27 -28.66 1.13
CA TRP A 49 -2.31 -28.46 0.12
C TRP A 49 -1.92 -28.94 -1.27
N TYR A 50 -0.68 -28.70 -1.73
CA TYR A 50 -0.23 -29.17 -3.06
C TYR A 50 -0.24 -30.68 -3.18
N SER A 51 0.30 -31.39 -2.17
CA SER A 51 0.29 -32.85 -2.16
C SER A 51 -1.12 -33.43 -2.03
N ALA A 52 -2.01 -32.72 -1.29
CA ALA A 52 -3.41 -33.08 -1.19
C ALA A 52 -4.12 -32.97 -2.55
N VAL A 53 -3.86 -31.89 -3.33
CA VAL A 53 -4.39 -31.73 -4.69
C VAL A 53 -3.98 -32.91 -5.56
N GLU A 54 -2.70 -33.32 -5.57
CA GLU A 54 -2.22 -34.48 -6.34
C GLU A 54 -2.97 -35.75 -5.96
N SER A 55 -3.13 -36.02 -4.66
CA SER A 55 -3.82 -37.21 -4.15
C SER A 55 -5.31 -37.20 -4.54
N PHE A 56 -6.01 -36.07 -4.45
CA PHE A 56 -7.40 -36.00 -4.87
C PHE A 56 -7.58 -36.08 -6.37
N LEU A 57 -6.67 -35.53 -7.17
CA LEU A 57 -6.70 -35.73 -8.63
C LEU A 57 -6.55 -37.19 -9.01
N GLU A 58 -5.67 -37.97 -8.36
CA GLU A 58 -5.54 -39.40 -8.58
C GLU A 58 -6.79 -40.18 -8.09
N CYS A 59 -7.39 -39.78 -6.96
CA CYS A 59 -8.68 -40.32 -6.52
C CYS A 59 -9.75 -40.12 -7.59
N LEU A 60 -9.88 -38.92 -8.17
CA LEU A 60 -10.88 -38.57 -9.16
C LEU A 60 -10.57 -39.18 -10.54
N ARG A 61 -9.30 -39.43 -10.87
CA ARG A 61 -8.91 -40.20 -12.07
C ARG A 61 -9.44 -41.62 -12.02
N LEU A 62 -9.42 -42.23 -10.84
CA LEU A 62 -9.92 -43.59 -10.60
C LEU A 62 -11.44 -43.65 -10.41
N ASN A 63 -12.03 -42.63 -9.78
CA ASN A 63 -13.47 -42.52 -9.57
C ASN A 63 -13.95 -41.06 -9.81
N PRO A 64 -14.29 -40.70 -11.06
CA PRO A 64 -14.72 -39.34 -11.40
C PRO A 64 -16.01 -38.87 -10.69
N ALA A 65 -16.80 -39.79 -10.12
CA ALA A 65 -18.03 -39.48 -9.39
C ALA A 65 -17.84 -39.40 -7.87
N HIS A 66 -16.60 -39.35 -7.37
CA HIS A 66 -16.30 -39.28 -5.95
C HIS A 66 -16.61 -37.85 -5.41
N ALA A 67 -17.84 -37.65 -4.92
CA ALA A 67 -18.34 -36.35 -4.53
C ALA A 67 -17.51 -35.66 -3.43
N GLU A 68 -17.12 -36.41 -2.38
CA GLU A 68 -16.31 -35.86 -1.30
C GLU A 68 -14.89 -35.49 -1.77
N GLY A 69 -14.25 -36.33 -2.61
CA GLY A 69 -12.95 -36.02 -3.20
C GLY A 69 -12.99 -34.77 -4.09
N THR A 70 -14.09 -34.59 -4.83
CA THR A 70 -14.31 -33.38 -5.64
C THR A 70 -14.46 -32.12 -4.76
N ALA A 71 -15.18 -32.23 -3.63
CA ALA A 71 -15.34 -31.14 -2.69
C ALA A 71 -14.02 -30.80 -1.96
N SER A 72 -13.28 -31.83 -1.51
CA SER A 72 -11.98 -31.63 -0.86
C SER A 72 -10.93 -31.04 -1.82
N LEU A 73 -10.97 -31.39 -3.10
CA LEU A 73 -10.12 -30.78 -4.12
C LEU A 73 -10.44 -29.28 -4.29
N ALA A 74 -11.73 -28.90 -4.30
CA ALA A 74 -12.14 -27.50 -4.35
C ALA A 74 -11.67 -26.73 -3.11
N GLU A 75 -11.70 -27.36 -1.93
CA GLU A 75 -11.19 -26.79 -0.70
C GLU A 75 -9.67 -26.58 -0.75
N CYS A 76 -8.90 -27.55 -1.25
CA CYS A 76 -7.46 -27.37 -1.44
C CYS A 76 -7.12 -26.19 -2.37
N TYR A 77 -7.82 -26.05 -3.50
CA TYR A 77 -7.63 -24.90 -4.37
C TYR A 77 -8.02 -23.56 -3.73
N TYR A 78 -9.06 -23.56 -2.88
CA TYR A 78 -9.42 -22.38 -2.11
C TYR A 78 -8.30 -21.99 -1.13
N GLU A 79 -7.72 -22.94 -0.41
CA GLU A 79 -6.62 -22.68 0.53
C GLU A 79 -5.33 -22.21 -0.19
N LEU A 80 -5.10 -22.71 -1.40
CA LEU A 80 -4.02 -22.25 -2.29
C LEU A 80 -4.29 -20.89 -2.93
N ALA A 81 -5.46 -20.27 -2.65
CA ALA A 81 -5.93 -19.03 -3.27
C ALA A 81 -6.11 -19.09 -4.81
N GLU A 82 -6.25 -20.31 -5.37
CA GLU A 82 -6.59 -20.57 -6.77
C GLU A 82 -8.12 -20.60 -6.95
N PHE A 83 -8.75 -19.42 -6.73
CA PHE A 83 -10.21 -19.33 -6.56
C PHE A 83 -11.01 -19.70 -7.81
N ASP A 84 -10.49 -19.46 -9.02
CA ASP A 84 -11.17 -19.84 -10.26
C ASP A 84 -11.25 -21.37 -10.39
N GLU A 85 -10.15 -22.08 -10.08
CA GLU A 85 -10.14 -23.54 -10.05
C GLU A 85 -11.02 -24.08 -8.92
N ALA A 86 -10.96 -23.47 -7.74
CA ALA A 86 -11.84 -23.81 -6.64
C ALA A 86 -13.33 -23.71 -7.05
N LEU A 87 -13.71 -22.65 -7.78
CA LEU A 87 -15.07 -22.45 -8.26
C LEU A 87 -15.48 -23.55 -9.27
N ASN A 88 -14.58 -23.90 -10.16
CA ASN A 88 -14.83 -24.96 -11.13
C ASN A 88 -15.11 -26.30 -10.44
N TRP A 89 -14.28 -26.65 -9.44
CA TRP A 89 -14.40 -27.92 -8.74
C TRP A 89 -15.57 -27.95 -7.76
N VAL A 90 -15.88 -26.87 -7.04
CA VAL A 90 -17.04 -26.85 -6.13
C VAL A 90 -18.35 -26.96 -6.90
N ARG A 91 -18.44 -26.39 -8.11
CA ARG A 91 -19.64 -26.55 -8.96
C ARG A 91 -19.83 -27.99 -9.43
N LYS A 92 -18.72 -28.70 -9.75
CA LYS A 92 -18.75 -30.14 -10.03
C LYS A 92 -19.20 -30.93 -8.79
N ALA A 93 -18.66 -30.63 -7.62
CA ALA A 93 -19.07 -31.26 -6.36
C ALA A 93 -20.57 -31.06 -6.07
N LYS A 94 -21.09 -29.86 -6.32
CA LYS A 94 -22.52 -29.52 -6.16
C LYS A 94 -23.43 -30.31 -7.13
N GLN A 95 -22.94 -30.61 -8.33
CA GLN A 95 -23.69 -31.47 -9.27
C GLN A 95 -23.77 -32.93 -8.77
N LEU A 96 -22.71 -33.43 -8.13
CA LEU A 96 -22.65 -34.79 -7.56
C LEU A 96 -23.40 -34.91 -6.23
N ALA A 97 -23.42 -33.83 -5.43
CA ALA A 97 -24.02 -33.81 -4.08
C ALA A 97 -24.91 -32.57 -3.89
N ARG A 98 -26.05 -32.51 -4.61
CA ARG A 98 -26.93 -31.34 -4.72
C ARG A 98 -27.50 -30.84 -3.39
N THR A 99 -27.65 -31.71 -2.41
CA THR A 99 -28.22 -31.38 -1.08
C THR A 99 -27.17 -31.14 -0.02
N ASN A 100 -25.88 -31.23 -0.37
CA ASN A 100 -24.80 -31.04 0.61
C ASN A 100 -24.57 -29.55 0.88
N MET A 101 -25.02 -29.09 2.06
CA MET A 101 -24.90 -27.70 2.49
C MET A 101 -23.44 -27.26 2.70
N SER A 102 -22.53 -28.18 3.06
CA SER A 102 -21.11 -27.84 3.20
C SER A 102 -20.49 -27.44 1.86
N VAL A 103 -20.87 -28.14 0.76
CA VAL A 103 -20.44 -27.79 -0.60
C VAL A 103 -21.01 -26.43 -1.02
N ALA A 104 -22.28 -26.16 -0.68
CA ALA A 104 -22.90 -24.87 -0.97
C ALA A 104 -22.23 -23.73 -0.19
N ASN A 105 -21.89 -23.92 1.08
CA ASN A 105 -21.15 -22.95 1.87
C ASN A 105 -19.72 -22.72 1.34
N LEU A 106 -19.02 -23.77 0.87
CA LEU A 106 -17.74 -23.63 0.21
C LEU A 106 -17.85 -22.74 -1.04
N GLU A 107 -18.89 -22.93 -1.86
CA GLU A 107 -19.17 -22.04 -3.00
C GLU A 107 -19.36 -20.58 -2.56
N VAL A 108 -20.06 -20.31 -1.44
CA VAL A 108 -20.20 -18.95 -0.90
C VAL A 108 -18.85 -18.33 -0.59
N PHE A 109 -17.95 -19.04 0.10
CA PHE A 109 -16.62 -18.51 0.44
C PHE A 109 -15.77 -18.24 -0.80
N ILE A 110 -15.83 -19.13 -1.79
CA ILE A 110 -15.12 -18.94 -3.07
C ILE A 110 -15.66 -17.70 -3.80
N LEU A 111 -16.98 -17.52 -3.86
CA LEU A 111 -17.61 -16.35 -4.49
C LEU A 111 -17.23 -15.04 -3.78
N ILE A 112 -17.15 -15.05 -2.44
CA ILE A 112 -16.66 -13.90 -1.66
C ILE A 112 -15.18 -13.59 -2.02
N ALA A 113 -14.34 -14.61 -2.11
CA ALA A 113 -12.92 -14.46 -2.45
C ALA A 113 -12.71 -13.90 -3.87
N LEU A 114 -13.57 -14.29 -4.82
CA LEU A 114 -13.60 -13.77 -6.20
C LEU A 114 -14.26 -12.39 -6.32
N GLY A 115 -14.79 -11.83 -5.22
CA GLY A 115 -15.53 -10.55 -5.26
C GLY A 115 -16.90 -10.62 -5.92
N GLN A 116 -17.44 -11.81 -6.19
CA GLN A 116 -18.77 -12.04 -6.76
C GLN A 116 -19.85 -11.94 -5.66
N LEU A 117 -19.93 -10.77 -5.00
CA LEU A 117 -20.67 -10.59 -3.75
C LEU A 117 -22.19 -10.74 -3.89
N ASP A 118 -22.75 -10.42 -5.05
CA ASP A 118 -24.19 -10.57 -5.29
C ASP A 118 -24.59 -12.04 -5.48
N ALA A 119 -23.76 -12.82 -6.17
CA ALA A 119 -23.95 -14.26 -6.30
C ALA A 119 -23.81 -14.96 -4.92
N ALA A 120 -22.79 -14.57 -4.14
CA ALA A 120 -22.62 -15.05 -2.78
C ALA A 120 -23.83 -14.74 -1.90
N SER A 121 -24.36 -13.52 -1.98
CA SER A 121 -25.56 -13.08 -1.23
C SER A 121 -26.80 -13.90 -1.59
N SER A 122 -27.01 -14.14 -2.87
CA SER A 122 -28.15 -14.94 -3.35
C SER A 122 -28.08 -16.37 -2.82
N LEU A 123 -26.87 -16.97 -2.84
CA LEU A 123 -26.67 -18.32 -2.34
C LEU A 123 -26.79 -18.40 -0.81
N VAL A 124 -26.27 -17.43 -0.05
CA VAL A 124 -26.48 -17.31 1.41
C VAL A 124 -27.97 -17.27 1.74
N ASN A 125 -28.75 -16.43 1.05
CA ASN A 125 -30.17 -16.31 1.28
C ASN A 125 -30.93 -17.61 0.93
N GLU A 126 -30.53 -18.32 -0.13
CA GLU A 126 -31.09 -19.63 -0.49
C GLU A 126 -30.85 -20.67 0.60
N ILE A 127 -29.63 -20.74 1.15
CA ILE A 127 -29.30 -21.69 2.20
C ILE A 127 -30.05 -21.35 3.49
N LEU A 128 -30.07 -20.07 3.91
CA LEU A 128 -30.74 -19.64 5.13
C LEU A 128 -32.26 -19.77 5.03
N ALA A 129 -32.87 -19.73 3.83
CA ALA A 129 -34.29 -20.01 3.63
C ALA A 129 -34.64 -21.48 3.92
N LYS A 130 -33.69 -22.41 3.67
CA LYS A 130 -33.86 -23.85 3.94
C LYS A 130 -33.43 -24.19 5.38
N GLU A 131 -32.30 -23.63 5.81
CA GLU A 131 -31.69 -23.86 7.13
C GLU A 131 -31.36 -22.52 7.80
N PRO A 132 -32.35 -21.85 8.45
CA PRO A 132 -32.18 -20.50 9.00
C PRO A 132 -31.07 -20.36 10.03
N TYR A 133 -30.63 -21.49 10.59
CA TYR A 133 -29.63 -21.52 11.65
C TYR A 133 -28.38 -22.33 11.26
N ASN A 134 -28.15 -22.53 9.98
CA ASN A 134 -26.93 -23.19 9.53
C ASN A 134 -25.70 -22.38 9.99
N ARG A 135 -24.92 -22.96 10.88
CA ARG A 135 -23.79 -22.30 11.54
C ARG A 135 -22.74 -21.79 10.53
N GLU A 136 -22.43 -22.62 9.54
CA GLU A 136 -21.44 -22.29 8.50
C GLU A 136 -21.94 -21.13 7.64
N THR A 137 -23.21 -21.13 7.29
CA THR A 137 -23.80 -20.04 6.49
C THR A 137 -23.87 -18.74 7.29
N LEU A 138 -24.15 -18.79 8.61
CA LEU A 138 -24.11 -17.58 9.46
C LEU A 138 -22.72 -16.99 9.52
N PHE A 139 -21.69 -17.84 9.59
CA PHE A 139 -20.30 -17.40 9.52
C PHE A 139 -19.99 -16.76 8.16
N ALA A 140 -20.32 -17.44 7.06
CA ALA A 140 -20.12 -16.93 5.69
C ALA A 140 -20.87 -15.61 5.42
N ALA A 141 -22.06 -15.46 5.99
CA ALA A 141 -22.84 -14.22 5.87
C ALA A 141 -22.17 -13.02 6.56
N GLY A 142 -21.51 -13.26 7.70
CA GLY A 142 -20.69 -12.23 8.35
C GLY A 142 -19.48 -11.84 7.51
N GLU A 143 -18.78 -12.81 6.91
CA GLU A 143 -17.67 -12.54 5.98
C GLU A 143 -18.14 -11.76 4.74
N LEU A 144 -19.33 -12.08 4.22
CA LEU A 144 -19.94 -11.34 3.11
C LEU A 144 -20.19 -9.88 3.48
N ASP A 145 -20.70 -9.59 4.70
CA ASP A 145 -20.90 -8.23 5.16
C ASP A 145 -19.56 -7.47 5.27
N ILE A 146 -18.48 -8.12 5.75
CA ILE A 146 -17.13 -7.54 5.74
C ILE A 146 -16.64 -7.28 4.31
N ALA A 147 -16.86 -8.22 3.39
CA ALA A 147 -16.47 -8.05 2.00
C ALA A 147 -17.22 -6.89 1.31
N ARG A 148 -18.45 -6.61 1.74
CA ARG A 148 -19.26 -5.44 1.35
C ARG A 148 -18.91 -4.16 2.09
N ASN A 149 -17.86 -4.19 2.92
CA ASN A 149 -17.44 -3.06 3.75
C ASN A 149 -18.52 -2.60 4.76
N ARG A 150 -19.19 -3.56 5.40
CA ARG A 150 -20.25 -3.35 6.39
C ARG A 150 -19.90 -4.02 7.73
N PRO A 151 -18.82 -3.60 8.41
CA PRO A 151 -18.38 -4.25 9.64
C PRO A 151 -19.41 -4.18 10.77
N SER A 152 -20.23 -3.15 10.82
CA SER A 152 -21.29 -3.03 11.84
C SER A 152 -22.37 -4.11 11.68
N GLU A 153 -22.80 -4.38 10.44
CA GLU A 153 -23.75 -5.47 10.15
C GLU A 153 -23.12 -6.82 10.44
N ALA A 154 -21.87 -7.04 10.05
CA ALA A 154 -21.13 -8.26 10.37
C ALA A 154 -21.06 -8.51 11.89
N MET A 155 -20.73 -7.47 12.68
CA MET A 155 -20.72 -7.55 14.14
C MET A 155 -22.07 -7.99 14.71
N LEU A 156 -23.17 -7.38 14.25
CA LEU A 156 -24.51 -7.75 14.70
C LEU A 156 -24.81 -9.21 14.38
N ARG A 157 -24.50 -9.65 13.16
CA ARG A 157 -24.70 -11.02 12.69
C ARG A 157 -23.89 -12.04 13.48
N TYR A 158 -22.58 -11.79 13.70
CA TYR A 158 -21.75 -12.66 14.51
C TYR A 158 -22.20 -12.71 15.98
N ARG A 159 -22.63 -11.58 16.54
CA ARG A 159 -23.18 -11.54 17.89
C ARG A 159 -24.43 -12.41 18.04
N ASP A 160 -25.34 -12.35 17.08
CA ASP A 160 -26.55 -13.17 17.10
C ASP A 160 -26.24 -14.65 16.85
N ALA A 161 -25.23 -14.96 16.03
CA ALA A 161 -24.74 -16.31 15.83
C ALA A 161 -24.07 -16.87 17.12
N VAL A 162 -23.24 -16.09 17.83
CA VAL A 162 -22.60 -16.47 19.09
C VAL A 162 -23.64 -16.73 20.20
N ARG A 163 -24.74 -15.99 20.25
CA ARG A 163 -25.83 -16.27 21.21
C ARG A 163 -26.42 -17.67 21.05
N ARG A 164 -26.40 -18.19 19.83
CA ARG A 164 -26.93 -19.53 19.50
C ARG A 164 -25.86 -20.61 19.60
N TYR A 165 -24.63 -20.28 19.23
CA TYR A 165 -23.46 -21.16 19.23
C TYR A 165 -22.35 -20.54 20.08
N PRO A 166 -22.53 -20.46 21.42
CA PRO A 166 -21.64 -19.74 22.31
C PRO A 166 -20.24 -20.34 22.41
N ASP A 167 -20.11 -21.61 22.06
CA ASP A 167 -18.89 -22.41 22.08
C ASP A 167 -18.18 -22.48 20.71
N ASP A 168 -18.73 -21.86 19.68
CA ASP A 168 -18.09 -21.86 18.36
C ASP A 168 -16.87 -20.94 18.33
N ARG A 169 -15.69 -21.56 18.23
CA ARG A 169 -14.41 -20.87 18.18
C ARG A 169 -14.34 -19.80 17.08
N ARG A 170 -14.78 -20.12 15.87
CA ARG A 170 -14.68 -19.22 14.70
C ARG A 170 -15.57 -18.00 14.87
N LEU A 171 -16.80 -18.21 15.33
CA LEU A 171 -17.75 -17.11 15.58
C LEU A 171 -17.26 -16.17 16.68
N LEU A 172 -16.70 -16.71 17.78
CA LEU A 172 -16.14 -15.90 18.88
C LEU A 172 -14.95 -15.07 18.41
N ILE A 173 -14.01 -15.67 17.68
CA ILE A 173 -12.85 -14.96 17.15
C ILE A 173 -13.27 -13.91 16.11
N SER A 174 -14.20 -14.25 15.21
CA SER A 174 -14.69 -13.30 14.19
C SER A 174 -15.38 -12.11 14.83
N LEU A 175 -16.20 -12.35 15.86
CA LEU A 175 -16.86 -11.28 16.61
C LEU A 175 -15.82 -10.38 17.29
N ALA A 176 -14.77 -10.98 17.90
CA ALA A 176 -13.68 -10.23 18.53
C ALA A 176 -12.91 -9.37 17.50
N LEU A 177 -12.55 -9.93 16.34
CA LEU A 177 -11.82 -9.22 15.28
C LEU A 177 -12.63 -8.08 14.69
N VAL A 178 -13.92 -8.30 14.42
CA VAL A 178 -14.78 -7.25 13.87
C VAL A 178 -15.02 -6.14 14.88
N THR A 179 -15.26 -6.49 16.16
CA THR A 179 -15.41 -5.52 17.26
C THR A 179 -14.15 -4.67 17.41
N LEU A 180 -12.97 -5.30 17.35
CA LEU A 180 -11.69 -4.61 17.34
C LEU A 180 -11.57 -3.62 16.17
N SER A 181 -11.96 -4.04 14.98
CA SER A 181 -11.90 -3.19 13.77
C SER A 181 -12.83 -1.97 13.84
N LEU A 182 -13.87 -2.03 14.66
CA LEU A 182 -14.78 -0.92 14.96
C LEU A 182 -14.24 0.00 16.10
N GLY A 183 -13.08 -0.31 16.67
CA GLY A 183 -12.41 0.49 17.69
C GLY A 183 -12.78 0.12 19.13
N ASP A 184 -13.59 -0.90 19.35
CA ASP A 184 -13.95 -1.38 20.71
C ASP A 184 -13.01 -2.52 21.15
N GLY A 185 -11.80 -2.15 21.56
CA GLY A 185 -10.77 -3.09 21.98
C GLY A 185 -11.09 -3.83 23.27
N ASP A 186 -11.80 -3.23 24.21
CA ASP A 186 -12.14 -3.87 25.48
C ASP A 186 -13.16 -4.98 25.29
N THR A 187 -14.21 -4.71 24.51
CA THR A 187 -15.21 -5.74 24.16
C THR A 187 -14.58 -6.85 23.30
N ALA A 188 -13.70 -6.51 22.38
CA ALA A 188 -12.95 -7.50 21.59
C ALA A 188 -12.11 -8.42 22.50
N THR A 189 -11.45 -7.83 23.51
CA THR A 189 -10.68 -8.58 24.51
C THR A 189 -11.59 -9.51 25.32
N ALA A 190 -12.80 -9.11 25.68
CA ALA A 190 -13.76 -9.97 26.40
C ALA A 190 -14.18 -11.19 25.55
N TYR A 191 -14.45 -11.00 24.26
CA TYR A 191 -14.82 -12.11 23.36
C TYR A 191 -13.68 -13.11 23.16
N ILE A 192 -12.43 -12.63 22.96
CA ILE A 192 -11.31 -13.56 22.79
C ILE A 192 -10.98 -14.30 24.08
N ASN A 193 -11.16 -13.68 25.26
CA ASN A 193 -11.02 -14.35 26.53
C ASN A 193 -12.07 -15.45 26.72
N SER A 194 -13.30 -15.24 26.24
CA SER A 194 -14.32 -16.30 26.22
C SER A 194 -13.88 -17.47 25.33
N ALA A 195 -13.29 -17.19 24.17
CA ALA A 195 -12.74 -18.25 23.31
C ALA A 195 -11.59 -19.02 23.99
N LEU A 196 -10.68 -18.33 24.71
CA LEU A 196 -9.59 -18.96 25.45
C LEU A 196 -10.08 -19.88 26.56
N LEU A 197 -11.16 -19.50 27.26
CA LEU A 197 -11.77 -20.31 28.33
C LEU A 197 -12.43 -21.58 27.78
N GLN A 198 -13.04 -21.50 26.61
CA GLN A 198 -13.78 -22.62 26.02
C GLN A 198 -12.89 -23.55 25.19
N HIS A 199 -11.77 -23.05 24.68
CA HIS A 199 -10.85 -23.81 23.85
C HIS A 199 -9.41 -23.77 24.37
N PRO A 200 -9.16 -24.25 25.63
CA PRO A 200 -7.83 -24.29 26.19
C PRO A 200 -6.97 -25.31 25.42
N GLY A 201 -5.84 -24.91 24.91
CA GLY A 201 -4.94 -25.78 24.12
C GLY A 201 -5.07 -25.64 22.61
N GLU A 202 -6.04 -24.87 22.14
CA GLU A 202 -6.17 -24.57 20.70
C GLU A 202 -5.21 -23.45 20.30
N TYR A 203 -4.12 -23.77 19.62
CA TYR A 203 -3.05 -22.83 19.27
C TYR A 203 -3.53 -21.61 18.47
N ARG A 204 -4.54 -21.77 17.61
CA ARG A 204 -5.11 -20.66 16.82
C ARG A 204 -5.80 -19.62 17.71
N VAL A 205 -6.50 -20.04 18.77
CA VAL A 205 -7.14 -19.11 19.72
C VAL A 205 -6.08 -18.25 20.39
N TYR A 206 -4.96 -18.84 20.80
CA TYR A 206 -3.84 -18.10 21.38
C TYR A 206 -3.18 -17.15 20.39
N TYR A 207 -3.07 -17.51 19.11
CA TYR A 207 -2.60 -16.62 18.06
C TYR A 207 -3.49 -15.38 17.93
N TYR A 208 -4.83 -15.57 17.84
CA TYR A 208 -5.75 -14.44 17.73
C TYR A 208 -5.82 -13.62 19.02
N ALA A 209 -5.63 -14.23 20.18
CA ALA A 209 -5.48 -13.52 21.44
C ALA A 209 -4.24 -12.62 21.41
N ALA A 210 -3.09 -13.16 21.01
CA ALA A 210 -1.87 -12.37 20.84
C ALA A 210 -2.09 -11.18 19.89
N TYR A 211 -2.77 -11.40 18.76
CA TYR A 211 -3.12 -10.37 17.81
C TYR A 211 -3.98 -9.27 18.46
N ILE A 212 -5.13 -9.62 19.05
CA ILE A 212 -6.08 -8.67 19.65
C ILE A 212 -5.46 -7.87 20.80
N TYR A 213 -4.71 -8.54 21.69
CA TYR A 213 -4.01 -7.89 22.78
C TYR A 213 -2.95 -6.90 22.27
N SER A 214 -2.22 -7.28 21.24
CA SER A 214 -1.22 -6.42 20.61
C SER A 214 -1.82 -5.16 19.98
N MET A 215 -3.00 -5.28 19.35
CA MET A 215 -3.72 -4.14 18.80
C MET A 215 -4.28 -3.20 19.88
N ASN A 216 -4.55 -3.73 21.08
CA ASN A 216 -4.90 -2.97 22.28
C ASN A 216 -3.68 -2.45 23.06
N ASN A 217 -2.48 -2.47 22.42
CA ASN A 217 -1.21 -2.03 23.01
C ASN A 217 -0.78 -2.77 24.29
N LYS A 218 -1.31 -3.97 24.52
CA LYS A 218 -0.94 -4.88 25.63
C LYS A 218 0.14 -5.85 25.15
N ILE A 219 1.34 -5.32 24.85
CA ILE A 219 2.38 -6.07 24.13
C ILE A 219 2.92 -7.24 24.95
N THR A 220 3.11 -7.05 26.24
CA THR A 220 3.65 -8.11 27.13
C THR A 220 2.72 -9.31 27.21
N GLU A 221 1.42 -9.07 27.36
CA GLU A 221 0.40 -10.12 27.37
C GLU A 221 0.30 -10.80 26.00
N ALA A 222 0.38 -10.02 24.92
CA ALA A 222 0.38 -10.53 23.55
C ALA A 222 1.55 -11.50 23.31
N ILE A 223 2.76 -11.17 23.78
CA ILE A 223 3.93 -12.06 23.74
C ILE A 223 3.62 -13.37 24.48
N GLY A 224 3.05 -13.29 25.67
CA GLY A 224 2.68 -14.48 26.44
C GLY A 224 1.67 -15.40 25.73
N PHE A 225 0.71 -14.82 24.99
CA PHE A 225 -0.23 -15.60 24.18
C PHE A 225 0.44 -16.19 22.92
N ALA A 226 1.33 -15.46 22.27
CA ALA A 226 2.08 -15.98 21.13
C ALA A 226 3.01 -17.13 21.56
N ASP A 227 3.67 -17.05 22.72
CA ASP A 227 4.45 -18.14 23.30
C ASP A 227 3.58 -19.39 23.53
N ARG A 228 2.37 -19.22 24.08
CA ARG A 228 1.46 -20.35 24.27
C ARG A 228 0.99 -20.97 22.96
N SER A 229 0.74 -20.16 21.93
CA SER A 229 0.42 -20.68 20.60
C SER A 229 1.55 -21.56 20.06
N LEU A 230 2.80 -21.10 20.17
CA LEU A 230 4.00 -21.84 19.75
C LEU A 230 4.30 -23.06 20.66
N TYR A 231 3.90 -23.02 21.92
CA TYR A 231 4.00 -24.18 22.80
C TYR A 231 3.11 -25.34 22.33
N TYR A 232 1.87 -25.04 21.90
CA TYR A 232 0.95 -26.06 21.39
C TYR A 232 1.26 -26.48 19.94
N LYS A 233 1.73 -25.56 19.09
CA LYS A 233 2.16 -25.86 17.71
C LYS A 233 3.45 -25.09 17.39
N PRO A 234 4.64 -25.69 17.63
CA PRO A 234 5.94 -25.00 17.49
C PRO A 234 6.27 -24.54 16.07
N ASP A 235 5.71 -25.20 15.06
CA ASP A 235 5.92 -24.92 13.62
C ASP A 235 4.88 -23.96 13.04
N TYR A 236 3.94 -23.45 13.84
CA TYR A 236 2.90 -22.54 13.34
C TYR A 236 3.49 -21.20 12.90
N ALA A 237 3.68 -21.07 11.58
CA ALA A 237 4.34 -19.93 10.97
C ALA A 237 3.69 -18.58 11.33
N PRO A 238 2.33 -18.41 11.34
CA PRO A 238 1.72 -17.13 11.69
C PRO A 238 2.08 -16.66 13.10
N SER A 239 2.13 -17.57 14.09
CA SER A 239 2.54 -17.19 15.46
C SER A 239 4.01 -16.83 15.56
N ARG A 240 4.88 -17.47 14.77
CA ARG A 240 6.30 -17.14 14.74
C ARG A 240 6.54 -15.77 14.14
N SER A 241 5.85 -15.44 13.05
CA SER A 241 5.92 -14.10 12.42
C SER A 241 5.33 -13.03 13.35
N LEU A 242 4.19 -13.30 13.99
CA LEU A 242 3.60 -12.41 14.99
C LEU A 242 4.56 -12.17 16.16
N MET A 243 5.19 -13.23 16.69
CA MET A 243 6.18 -13.12 17.77
C MET A 243 7.35 -12.21 17.38
N ALA A 244 7.89 -12.33 16.16
CA ALA A 244 8.97 -11.47 15.69
C ALA A 244 8.55 -9.98 15.69
N VAL A 245 7.33 -9.68 15.22
CA VAL A 245 6.77 -8.32 15.24
C VAL A 245 6.56 -7.82 16.68
N LEU A 246 6.04 -8.67 17.56
CA LEU A 246 5.82 -8.32 18.98
C LEU A 246 7.13 -8.01 19.69
N ARG A 247 8.20 -8.80 19.47
CA ARG A 247 9.53 -8.54 20.00
C ARG A 247 10.09 -7.21 19.49
N TYR A 248 9.94 -6.94 18.19
CA TYR A 248 10.31 -5.64 17.62
C TYR A 248 9.56 -4.48 18.29
N ARG A 249 8.24 -4.59 18.44
CA ARG A 249 7.41 -3.57 19.11
C ARG A 249 7.75 -3.38 20.59
N ASN A 250 8.20 -4.44 21.25
CA ASN A 250 8.68 -4.40 22.64
C ASN A 250 10.10 -3.80 22.78
N GLY A 251 10.76 -3.45 21.66
CA GLY A 251 12.13 -2.93 21.66
C GLY A 251 13.22 -4.00 21.72
N GLU A 252 12.86 -5.27 21.66
CA GLU A 252 13.77 -6.42 21.70
C GLU A 252 14.28 -6.74 20.28
N TYR A 253 14.97 -5.76 19.67
CA TYR A 253 15.33 -5.80 18.24
C TYR A 253 16.26 -6.96 17.88
N GLU A 254 17.14 -7.36 18.77
CA GLU A 254 18.06 -8.48 18.55
C GLU A 254 17.32 -9.82 18.50
N GLU A 255 16.34 -10.00 19.39
CA GLU A 255 15.47 -11.17 19.40
C GLU A 255 14.59 -11.23 18.16
N ALA A 256 13.99 -10.08 17.79
CA ALA A 256 13.21 -9.96 16.56
C ALA A 256 14.04 -10.35 15.33
N ALA A 257 15.28 -9.86 15.21
CA ALA A 257 16.18 -10.21 14.12
C ALA A 257 16.53 -11.70 14.09
N ARG A 258 16.76 -12.34 15.25
CA ARG A 258 17.01 -13.80 15.34
C ARG A 258 15.80 -14.63 14.90
N LEU A 259 14.60 -14.23 15.33
CA LEU A 259 13.37 -14.89 14.86
C LEU A 259 13.18 -14.76 13.35
N CYS A 260 13.49 -13.59 12.79
CA CYS A 260 13.47 -13.40 11.34
C CYS A 260 14.48 -14.32 10.63
N ASP A 261 15.66 -14.57 11.20
CA ASP A 261 16.62 -15.51 10.62
C ASP A 261 16.05 -16.92 10.51
N VAL A 262 15.32 -17.37 11.54
CA VAL A 262 14.64 -18.69 11.53
C VAL A 262 13.55 -18.73 10.46
N ILE A 263 12.75 -17.67 10.33
CA ILE A 263 11.68 -17.58 9.32
C ILE A 263 12.29 -17.60 7.91
N ILE A 264 13.31 -16.78 7.65
CA ILE A 264 13.99 -16.69 6.34
C ILE A 264 14.66 -18.02 5.98
N ALA A 265 15.25 -18.74 6.95
CA ALA A 265 15.85 -20.04 6.71
C ALA A 265 14.81 -21.10 6.31
N GLY A 266 13.59 -21.01 6.86
CA GLY A 266 12.46 -21.89 6.49
C GLY A 266 11.77 -21.47 5.19
N ASN A 267 11.62 -20.19 4.95
CA ASN A 267 10.99 -19.64 3.75
C ASN A 267 11.72 -18.36 3.30
N ARG A 268 12.60 -18.49 2.31
CA ARG A 268 13.37 -17.35 1.77
C ARG A 268 12.49 -16.33 1.04
N GLN A 269 11.27 -16.70 0.64
CA GLN A 269 10.32 -15.80 -0.03
C GLN A 269 9.49 -14.98 0.96
N ASP A 270 9.65 -15.17 2.26
CA ASP A 270 8.96 -14.35 3.27
C ASP A 270 9.58 -12.96 3.34
N MET A 271 9.05 -12.04 2.53
CA MET A 271 9.54 -10.67 2.43
C MET A 271 9.31 -9.88 3.71
N SER A 272 8.27 -10.22 4.48
CA SER A 272 7.98 -9.55 5.77
C SER A 272 9.08 -9.80 6.80
N ALA A 273 9.65 -11.01 6.82
CA ALA A 273 10.77 -11.34 7.70
C ALA A 273 12.07 -10.61 7.29
N TRP A 274 12.37 -10.51 5.98
CA TRP A 274 13.49 -9.71 5.49
C TRP A 274 13.36 -8.24 5.88
N TYR A 275 12.17 -7.68 5.67
CA TYR A 275 11.83 -6.31 6.01
C TYR A 275 12.02 -6.04 7.50
N LEU A 276 11.41 -6.87 8.37
CA LEU A 276 11.49 -6.72 9.82
C LEU A 276 12.91 -6.86 10.35
N LYS A 277 13.71 -7.78 9.78
CA LYS A 277 15.13 -7.90 10.11
C LYS A 277 15.90 -6.63 9.77
N GLY A 278 15.65 -6.07 8.57
CA GLY A 278 16.25 -4.80 8.15
C GLY A 278 15.91 -3.65 9.12
N LEU A 279 14.63 -3.52 9.49
CA LEU A 279 14.19 -2.52 10.47
C LEU A 279 14.85 -2.74 11.85
N SER A 280 14.92 -3.98 12.32
CA SER A 280 15.55 -4.31 13.60
C SER A 280 17.01 -3.87 13.64
N LEU A 281 17.76 -4.11 12.56
CA LEU A 281 19.16 -3.67 12.42
C LEU A 281 19.28 -2.13 12.41
N ILE A 282 18.37 -1.43 11.74
CA ILE A 282 18.31 0.05 11.74
C ILE A 282 18.06 0.57 13.16
N ARG A 283 17.13 -0.04 13.92
CA ARG A 283 16.87 0.34 15.31
C ARG A 283 18.04 0.10 16.25
N MET A 284 18.90 -0.84 15.91
CA MET A 284 20.17 -1.10 16.60
C MET A 284 21.34 -0.22 16.10
N ASN A 285 21.10 0.78 15.23
CA ASN A 285 22.11 1.61 14.56
C ASN A 285 23.11 0.81 13.71
N ARG A 286 22.77 -0.41 13.29
CA ARG A 286 23.58 -1.29 12.44
C ARG A 286 23.23 -1.07 10.96
N ASN A 287 23.34 0.19 10.48
CA ASN A 287 22.84 0.60 9.18
C ASN A 287 23.53 -0.14 8.00
N GLN A 288 24.83 -0.45 8.10
CA GLN A 288 25.53 -1.17 7.02
C GLN A 288 25.05 -2.63 6.90
N ASP A 289 24.77 -3.28 8.04
CA ASP A 289 24.21 -4.62 8.05
C ASP A 289 22.79 -4.60 7.49
N ALA A 290 21.98 -3.59 7.88
CA ALA A 290 20.65 -3.39 7.35
C ALA A 290 20.66 -3.21 5.82
N ILE A 291 21.54 -2.37 5.28
CA ILE A 291 21.70 -2.19 3.83
C ILE A 291 22.04 -3.52 3.14
N THR A 292 22.91 -4.33 3.75
CA THR A 292 23.30 -5.64 3.19
C THR A 292 22.10 -6.60 3.14
N ILE A 293 21.35 -6.70 4.24
CA ILE A 293 20.17 -7.57 4.35
C ILE A 293 19.07 -7.10 3.40
N LEU A 294 18.74 -5.81 3.39
CA LEU A 294 17.70 -5.25 2.52
C LEU A 294 18.08 -5.34 1.03
N THR A 295 19.37 -5.19 0.69
CA THR A 295 19.87 -5.41 -0.68
C THR A 295 19.67 -6.87 -1.10
N THR A 296 19.93 -7.81 -0.19
CA THR A 296 19.67 -9.24 -0.45
C THR A 296 18.18 -9.49 -0.66
N ALA A 297 17.33 -8.89 0.17
CA ALA A 297 15.88 -9.01 0.05
C ALA A 297 15.36 -8.47 -1.29
N VAL A 298 15.85 -7.29 -1.73
CA VAL A 298 15.52 -6.74 -3.07
C VAL A 298 15.98 -7.69 -4.19
N SER A 299 17.06 -8.45 -4.01
CA SER A 299 17.46 -9.45 -5.03
C SER A 299 16.55 -10.69 -5.05
N VAL A 300 15.82 -10.96 -3.98
CA VAL A 300 14.79 -12.03 -3.92
C VAL A 300 13.49 -11.56 -4.57
N ASN A 301 13.07 -10.32 -4.28
CA ASN A 301 11.90 -9.70 -4.88
C ASN A 301 12.19 -8.21 -5.18
N GLU A 302 12.48 -7.92 -6.45
CA GLU A 302 12.82 -6.56 -6.89
C GLU A 302 11.64 -5.58 -6.84
N GLU A 303 10.42 -6.08 -6.85
CA GLU A 303 9.20 -5.27 -6.87
C GLU A 303 8.63 -4.97 -5.48
N ASP A 304 9.29 -5.43 -4.40
CA ASP A 304 8.84 -5.10 -3.05
C ASP A 304 9.13 -3.63 -2.72
N GLU A 305 8.08 -2.83 -2.73
CA GLU A 305 8.17 -1.38 -2.51
C GLU A 305 8.52 -1.00 -1.07
N PHE A 306 8.09 -1.78 -0.06
CA PHE A 306 8.39 -1.49 1.35
C PHE A 306 9.86 -1.68 1.65
N ILE A 307 10.41 -2.81 1.24
CA ILE A 307 11.84 -3.11 1.41
C ILE A 307 12.68 -2.06 0.67
N ARG A 308 12.30 -1.75 -0.58
CA ARG A 308 13.00 -0.75 -1.38
C ARG A 308 12.96 0.63 -0.73
N ALA A 309 11.80 1.08 -0.25
CA ALA A 309 11.68 2.40 0.40
C ALA A 309 12.57 2.50 1.65
N VAL A 310 12.59 1.47 2.50
CA VAL A 310 13.45 1.44 3.70
C VAL A 310 14.92 1.38 3.34
N LEU A 311 15.30 0.58 2.33
CA LEU A 311 16.68 0.48 1.84
C LEU A 311 17.19 1.83 1.32
N GLU A 312 16.42 2.48 0.45
CA GLU A 312 16.79 3.76 -0.16
C GLU A 312 16.90 4.87 0.90
N GLU A 313 15.96 4.95 1.83
CA GLU A 313 16.02 5.90 2.95
C GLU A 313 17.26 5.65 3.83
N THR A 314 17.59 4.38 4.10
CA THR A 314 18.77 4.02 4.87
C THR A 314 20.07 4.37 4.12
N LEU A 315 20.11 4.14 2.81
CA LEU A 315 21.25 4.54 1.97
C LEU A 315 21.42 6.07 1.96
N LEU A 316 20.32 6.81 1.76
CA LEU A 316 20.36 8.28 1.72
C LEU A 316 20.83 8.89 3.04
N SER A 317 20.47 8.30 4.17
CA SER A 317 20.81 8.81 5.50
C SER A 317 22.18 8.34 6.01
N SER A 318 22.72 7.22 5.49
CA SER A 318 23.90 6.56 6.07
C SER A 318 25.10 6.47 5.14
N THR A 319 24.98 6.97 3.89
CA THR A 319 26.05 6.91 2.90
C THR A 319 26.28 8.25 2.21
N THR A 320 27.49 8.46 1.71
CA THR A 320 27.83 9.65 0.91
C THR A 320 27.24 9.53 -0.51
N LEU A 321 27.28 10.64 -1.25
CA LEU A 321 26.75 10.71 -2.61
C LEU A 321 27.52 9.81 -3.59
N GLU A 322 28.79 9.59 -3.34
CA GLU A 322 29.71 8.79 -4.16
C GLU A 322 29.57 7.29 -3.94
N ASP A 323 28.73 6.86 -2.98
CA ASP A 323 28.53 5.43 -2.72
C ASP A 323 27.94 4.75 -3.98
N PRO A 324 28.63 3.74 -4.55
CA PRO A 324 28.23 3.12 -5.82
C PRO A 324 26.86 2.42 -5.72
N ARG A 325 26.44 2.04 -4.51
CA ARG A 325 25.12 1.43 -4.29
C ARG A 325 23.99 2.41 -4.64
N ARG A 326 24.19 3.72 -4.39
CA ARG A 326 23.22 4.76 -4.75
C ARG A 326 22.98 4.81 -6.26
N ALA A 327 24.06 4.78 -7.05
CA ALA A 327 23.96 4.75 -8.52
C ALA A 327 23.24 3.48 -9.02
N ARG A 328 23.51 2.31 -8.40
CA ARG A 328 22.84 1.05 -8.76
C ARG A 328 21.32 1.12 -8.55
N PHE A 329 20.88 1.64 -7.40
CA PHE A 329 19.43 1.77 -7.12
C PHE A 329 18.78 2.89 -7.94
N ALA A 330 19.51 3.99 -8.24
CA ALA A 330 19.04 4.99 -9.17
C ALA A 330 18.73 4.41 -10.56
N MET A 331 19.60 3.53 -11.06
CA MET A 331 19.41 2.89 -12.37
C MET A 331 18.13 2.06 -12.45
N TRP A 332 17.73 1.38 -11.38
CA TRP A 332 16.46 0.66 -11.34
C TRP A 332 15.28 1.62 -11.56
N HIS A 333 15.26 2.77 -10.89
CA HIS A 333 14.24 3.80 -11.08
C HIS A 333 14.22 4.35 -12.50
N PHE A 334 15.37 4.61 -13.09
CA PHE A 334 15.45 5.09 -14.48
C PHE A 334 14.91 4.06 -15.47
N ASN A 335 15.21 2.78 -15.28
CA ASN A 335 14.64 1.71 -16.11
C ASN A 335 13.12 1.61 -15.96
N LYS A 336 12.61 1.71 -14.74
CA LYS A 336 11.17 1.72 -14.46
C LYS A 336 10.49 2.96 -15.08
N ALA A 337 11.13 4.12 -14.99
CA ALA A 337 10.67 5.36 -15.62
C ALA A 337 10.57 5.24 -17.14
N ARG A 338 11.58 4.64 -17.80
CA ARG A 338 11.54 4.36 -19.24
C ARG A 338 10.39 3.44 -19.63
N ASN A 339 10.14 2.40 -18.83
CA ASN A 339 8.99 1.51 -19.04
C ASN A 339 7.65 2.26 -18.95
N TYR A 340 7.46 3.10 -17.94
CA TYR A 340 6.27 3.94 -17.83
C TYR A 340 6.13 4.92 -18.98
N ARG A 341 7.22 5.56 -19.41
CA ARG A 341 7.23 6.45 -20.57
C ARG A 341 6.79 5.73 -21.85
N GLN A 342 7.30 4.52 -22.12
CA GLN A 342 6.90 3.69 -23.26
C GLN A 342 5.40 3.37 -23.26
N ARG A 343 4.81 3.23 -22.07
CA ARG A 343 3.37 2.98 -21.87
C ARG A 343 2.54 4.27 -21.81
N ASN A 344 3.13 5.42 -22.09
CA ASN A 344 2.53 6.76 -21.98
C ASN A 344 1.99 7.11 -20.59
N LEU A 345 2.59 6.53 -19.54
CA LEU A 345 2.25 6.79 -18.14
C LEU A 345 3.19 7.89 -17.60
N ILE A 346 2.96 9.14 -18.06
CA ILE A 346 3.89 10.26 -17.90
C ILE A 346 4.14 10.62 -16.43
N GLU A 347 3.09 10.73 -15.62
CA GLU A 347 3.22 11.07 -14.20
C GLU A 347 3.99 10.00 -13.40
N GLN A 348 3.78 8.72 -13.74
CA GLN A 348 4.54 7.62 -13.13
C GLN A 348 6.01 7.69 -13.55
N ALA A 349 6.28 7.99 -14.82
CA ALA A 349 7.65 8.12 -15.31
C ALA A 349 8.37 9.31 -14.64
N LEU A 350 7.73 10.47 -14.53
CA LEU A 350 8.29 11.63 -13.82
C LEU A 350 8.61 11.31 -12.35
N PHE A 351 7.72 10.60 -11.69
CA PHE A 351 7.94 10.19 -10.30
C PHE A 351 9.18 9.30 -10.16
N GLU A 352 9.32 8.28 -11.00
CA GLU A 352 10.47 7.37 -10.94
C GLU A 352 11.78 8.09 -11.32
N TYR A 353 11.78 8.97 -12.33
CA TYR A 353 12.96 9.79 -12.62
C TYR A 353 13.41 10.62 -11.41
N ARG A 354 12.47 11.25 -10.71
CA ARG A 354 12.78 12.05 -9.50
C ARG A 354 13.39 11.19 -8.39
N ARG A 355 12.86 9.99 -8.16
CA ARG A 355 13.44 9.04 -7.18
C ARG A 355 14.85 8.62 -7.58
N GLY A 356 15.07 8.28 -8.84
CA GLY A 356 16.40 7.96 -9.35
C GLY A 356 17.38 9.13 -9.18
N LEU A 357 16.95 10.36 -9.50
CA LEU A 357 17.77 11.57 -9.34
C LEU A 357 18.01 11.96 -7.88
N ARG A 358 17.11 11.60 -6.95
CA ARG A 358 17.35 11.73 -5.50
C ARG A 358 18.47 10.81 -5.03
N MET A 359 18.53 9.59 -5.58
CA MET A 359 19.62 8.64 -5.30
C MET A 359 20.93 9.07 -5.94
N ASN A 360 20.90 9.51 -7.21
CA ASN A 360 22.06 9.98 -7.96
C ASN A 360 21.71 11.25 -8.76
N PRO A 361 21.93 12.44 -8.19
CA PRO A 361 21.59 13.73 -8.82
C PRO A 361 22.35 14.02 -10.12
N PHE A 362 23.52 13.44 -10.28
CA PHE A 362 24.42 13.69 -11.43
C PHE A 362 24.30 12.64 -12.54
N ALA A 363 23.28 11.80 -12.49
CA ALA A 363 23.07 10.77 -13.49
C ALA A 363 22.81 11.39 -14.89
N ALA A 364 23.39 10.76 -15.93
CA ALA A 364 23.15 11.14 -17.32
C ALA A 364 21.65 11.06 -17.71
N ASP A 365 20.89 10.21 -17.04
CA ASP A 365 19.43 10.04 -17.18
C ASP A 365 18.63 11.31 -16.87
N ARG A 366 19.23 12.32 -16.22
CA ARG A 366 18.63 13.64 -16.03
C ARG A 366 18.19 14.27 -17.35
N ARG A 367 18.93 14.00 -18.45
CA ARG A 367 18.54 14.45 -19.78
C ARG A 367 17.20 13.87 -20.23
N GLU A 368 16.94 12.58 -19.94
CA GLU A 368 15.67 11.95 -20.29
C GLU A 368 14.52 12.53 -19.44
N TYR A 369 14.78 12.82 -18.18
CA TYR A 369 13.84 13.51 -17.29
C TYR A 369 13.51 14.90 -17.81
N ALA A 370 14.53 15.69 -18.19
CA ALA A 370 14.36 17.01 -18.79
C ALA A 370 13.47 16.94 -20.05
N GLU A 371 13.78 16.00 -20.97
CA GLU A 371 12.99 15.83 -22.18
C GLU A 371 11.52 15.47 -21.88
N LEU A 372 11.27 14.67 -20.84
CA LEU A 372 9.91 14.33 -20.43
C LEU A 372 9.16 15.57 -19.89
N LEU A 373 9.84 16.47 -19.16
CA LEU A 373 9.28 17.76 -18.75
C LEU A 373 8.88 18.62 -19.95
N ARG A 374 9.74 18.67 -20.98
CA ARG A 374 9.46 19.40 -22.22
C ARG A 374 8.19 18.86 -22.91
N LEU A 375 8.10 17.54 -23.06
CA LEU A 375 6.94 16.87 -23.67
C LEU A 375 5.65 17.06 -22.84
N SER A 376 5.79 17.25 -21.54
CA SER A 376 4.66 17.53 -20.64
C SER A 376 4.22 18.99 -20.62
N GLY A 377 4.91 19.87 -21.40
CA GLY A 377 4.59 21.29 -21.52
C GLY A 377 5.15 22.15 -20.40
N TYR A 378 6.32 21.76 -19.85
CA TYR A 378 7.07 22.51 -18.83
C TYR A 378 8.43 22.98 -19.38
N PRO A 379 8.45 23.93 -20.36
CA PRO A 379 9.70 24.37 -21.02
C PRO A 379 10.65 25.12 -20.09
N ALA A 380 10.16 25.82 -19.07
CA ALA A 380 11.02 26.51 -18.12
C ALA A 380 11.81 25.51 -17.26
N ARG A 381 11.14 24.47 -16.73
CA ARG A 381 11.79 23.38 -15.97
C ARG A 381 12.74 22.56 -16.84
N TYR A 382 12.37 22.33 -18.11
CA TYR A 382 13.28 21.72 -19.08
C TYR A 382 14.57 22.51 -19.20
N LEU A 383 14.48 23.82 -19.36
CA LEU A 383 15.65 24.71 -19.45
C LEU A 383 16.48 24.71 -18.16
N GLU A 384 15.85 24.67 -16.98
CA GLU A 384 16.55 24.55 -15.69
C GLU A 384 17.38 23.26 -15.60
N GLU A 385 16.81 22.13 -15.99
CA GLU A 385 17.51 20.85 -16.00
C GLU A 385 18.67 20.82 -16.99
N LEU A 386 18.51 21.43 -18.17
CA LEU A 386 19.60 21.55 -19.15
C LEU A 386 20.74 22.46 -18.64
N ARG A 387 20.42 23.57 -17.99
CA ARG A 387 21.42 24.44 -17.36
C ARG A 387 22.17 23.73 -16.24
N PHE A 388 21.47 22.95 -15.42
CA PHE A 388 22.14 22.12 -14.44
C PHE A 388 23.15 21.16 -15.09
N LEU A 389 22.84 20.54 -16.22
CA LEU A 389 23.78 19.70 -16.98
C LEU A 389 24.97 20.49 -17.55
N GLN A 390 24.75 21.75 -17.98
CA GLN A 390 25.84 22.65 -18.38
C GLN A 390 26.77 22.97 -17.20
N ASP A 391 26.20 23.34 -16.07
CA ASP A 391 26.98 23.69 -14.85
C ASP A 391 27.80 22.50 -14.33
N GLN A 392 27.34 21.28 -14.56
CA GLN A 392 28.08 20.06 -14.27
C GLN A 392 29.14 19.69 -15.33
N GLY A 393 29.25 20.43 -16.41
CA GLY A 393 30.23 20.20 -17.48
C GLY A 393 29.93 18.97 -18.35
N VAL A 394 28.69 18.43 -18.32
CA VAL A 394 28.28 17.25 -19.11
C VAL A 394 27.43 17.61 -20.33
N ALA A 395 27.31 18.91 -20.65
CA ALA A 395 26.55 19.37 -21.80
C ALA A 395 27.29 19.11 -23.13
N ASP A 396 26.60 18.46 -24.04
CA ASP A 396 27.01 18.32 -25.44
C ASP A 396 26.47 19.48 -26.30
N ARG A 397 26.78 19.46 -27.60
CA ARG A 397 26.28 20.48 -28.54
C ARG A 397 24.76 20.55 -28.55
N VAL A 398 24.06 19.40 -28.47
CA VAL A 398 22.59 19.35 -28.51
C VAL A 398 21.97 20.04 -27.28
N ILE A 399 22.56 19.84 -26.10
CA ILE A 399 22.13 20.52 -24.88
C ILE A 399 22.39 22.03 -25.01
N ASN A 400 23.57 22.45 -25.52
CA ASN A 400 23.92 23.86 -25.67
C ASN A 400 22.97 24.56 -26.65
N ASP A 401 22.73 23.94 -27.81
CA ASP A 401 21.79 24.45 -28.82
C ASP A 401 20.36 24.56 -28.24
N ALA A 402 19.93 23.57 -27.47
CA ALA A 402 18.64 23.58 -26.80
C ALA A 402 18.53 24.67 -25.71
N VAL A 403 19.58 24.90 -24.93
CA VAL A 403 19.61 25.99 -23.93
C VAL A 403 19.48 27.33 -24.59
N GLU A 404 20.17 27.57 -25.74
CA GLU A 404 20.07 28.80 -26.49
C GLU A 404 18.66 28.98 -27.08
N ALA A 405 18.13 27.94 -27.76
CA ALA A 405 16.81 27.95 -28.37
C ALA A 405 15.69 28.20 -27.35
N TYR A 406 15.68 27.44 -26.24
CA TYR A 406 14.66 27.62 -25.20
C TYR A 406 14.89 28.87 -24.36
N GLY A 407 16.14 29.31 -24.18
CA GLY A 407 16.46 30.60 -23.61
C GLY A 407 15.89 31.76 -24.44
N SER A 408 15.96 31.66 -25.77
CA SER A 408 15.35 32.59 -26.70
C SER A 408 13.83 32.50 -26.69
N LEU A 409 13.27 31.29 -26.79
CA LEU A 409 11.82 31.04 -26.72
C LEU A 409 11.21 31.66 -25.47
N LEU A 410 11.80 31.37 -24.31
CA LEU A 410 11.33 31.90 -23.02
C LEU A 410 11.68 33.38 -22.81
N SER A 411 12.44 34.02 -23.74
CA SER A 411 12.62 35.47 -23.69
C SER A 411 11.33 36.24 -23.96
N ASN A 412 10.39 35.63 -24.65
CA ASN A 412 9.06 36.17 -24.91
C ASN A 412 8.01 35.72 -23.84
N ALA A 413 8.41 34.92 -22.85
CA ALA A 413 7.52 34.50 -21.76
C ALA A 413 7.05 35.73 -20.96
N LEU A 414 5.85 35.61 -20.40
CA LEU A 414 5.20 36.68 -19.63
C LEU A 414 6.08 37.25 -18.52
N PHE A 415 6.86 36.41 -17.84
CA PHE A 415 7.71 36.86 -16.73
C PHE A 415 8.81 37.85 -17.18
N LYS A 416 9.36 37.69 -18.40
CA LYS A 416 10.33 38.65 -18.97
C LYS A 416 9.66 39.90 -19.50
N GLN A 417 8.52 39.76 -20.19
CA GLN A 417 7.74 40.89 -20.69
C GLN A 417 7.28 41.81 -19.55
N TRP A 418 7.00 41.25 -18.40
CA TRP A 418 6.56 41.97 -17.22
C TRP A 418 7.70 42.27 -16.23
N GLN A 419 8.93 41.87 -16.54
CA GLN A 419 10.12 42.09 -15.70
C GLN A 419 9.96 41.54 -14.26
N VAL A 420 9.41 40.33 -14.14
CA VAL A 420 9.18 39.68 -12.85
C VAL A 420 10.50 39.20 -12.24
N ASN A 421 10.68 39.41 -10.95
CA ASN A 421 11.80 38.85 -10.21
C ASN A 421 11.57 37.32 -10.01
N PRO A 422 12.50 36.45 -10.41
CA PRO A 422 12.37 35.00 -10.23
C PRO A 422 12.12 34.57 -8.78
N VAL A 423 12.61 35.32 -7.79
CA VAL A 423 12.38 35.04 -6.36
C VAL A 423 10.90 35.07 -5.99
N ASP A 424 10.11 35.93 -6.67
CA ASP A 424 8.66 36.05 -6.42
C ASP A 424 7.87 34.84 -6.93
N LEU A 425 8.47 33.99 -7.78
CA LEU A 425 7.85 32.81 -8.35
C LEU A 425 7.96 31.57 -7.46
N ALA A 426 8.92 31.56 -6.53
CA ALA A 426 9.24 30.40 -5.68
C ALA A 426 8.37 30.27 -4.43
N GLU A 427 7.35 31.13 -4.27
CA GLU A 427 6.54 31.16 -3.04
C GLU A 427 5.60 29.97 -2.91
N ARG A 428 5.82 29.15 -1.87
CA ARG A 428 4.95 28.03 -1.48
C ARG A 428 4.07 28.46 -0.32
N HIS A 429 2.78 28.16 -0.41
CA HIS A 429 1.80 28.75 0.52
C HIS A 429 1.35 27.78 1.62
N TRP A 430 1.43 26.45 1.41
CA TRP A 430 0.90 25.49 2.37
C TRP A 430 2.02 24.74 3.08
N LYS A 431 2.10 24.90 4.40
CA LYS A 431 3.01 24.14 5.25
C LYS A 431 2.27 22.94 5.82
N ILE A 432 2.67 21.73 5.39
CA ILE A 432 2.01 20.49 5.78
C ILE A 432 2.99 19.57 6.49
N ALA A 433 2.65 19.18 7.73
CA ALA A 433 3.37 18.15 8.48
C ALA A 433 2.68 16.79 8.28
N VAL A 434 3.45 15.73 8.03
CA VAL A 434 2.92 14.38 7.84
C VAL A 434 3.54 13.43 8.84
N PHE A 435 2.71 12.76 9.62
CA PHE A 435 3.09 11.79 10.63
C PHE A 435 2.39 10.46 10.35
N SER A 436 3.01 9.37 10.77
CA SER A 436 2.33 8.09 10.94
C SER A 436 1.60 8.06 12.27
N LEU A 437 0.40 7.52 12.31
CA LEU A 437 -0.36 7.34 13.55
C LEU A 437 0.33 6.29 14.42
N ALA A 438 0.76 6.68 15.63
CA ALA A 438 1.38 5.79 16.57
C ALA A 438 0.38 4.77 17.14
N GLY A 439 0.87 3.57 17.47
CA GLY A 439 0.05 2.49 18.03
C GLY A 439 -0.70 1.65 17.00
N GLN A 440 -0.73 2.05 15.74
CA GLN A 440 -1.21 1.21 14.65
C GLN A 440 0.01 0.59 13.94
N SER A 441 0.09 -0.72 13.97
CA SER A 441 1.16 -1.47 13.28
C SER A 441 0.51 -2.56 12.45
N SER A 442 0.85 -2.60 11.19
CA SER A 442 0.61 -3.76 10.34
C SER A 442 1.45 -4.93 10.85
N PHE A 443 0.92 -6.13 10.78
CA PHE A 443 1.69 -7.34 11.08
C PHE A 443 2.44 -7.86 9.87
N TYR A 444 2.09 -7.40 8.69
CA TYR A 444 2.78 -7.76 7.45
C TYR A 444 4.07 -6.93 7.29
N HIS A 445 3.96 -5.60 7.42
CA HIS A 445 5.12 -4.70 7.48
C HIS A 445 5.03 -3.84 8.75
N ALA A 446 5.84 -4.15 9.74
CA ALA A 446 5.95 -3.29 10.93
C ALA A 446 6.29 -1.86 10.50
N ASP A 447 5.72 -0.86 11.17
CA ASP A 447 5.91 0.55 10.82
C ASP A 447 5.50 0.96 9.38
N ALA A 448 4.64 0.17 8.69
CA ALA A 448 4.14 0.47 7.35
C ALA A 448 3.60 1.90 7.20
N GLY A 449 2.93 2.40 8.24
CA GLY A 449 2.46 3.78 8.31
C GLY A 449 3.59 4.80 8.19
N SER A 450 4.76 4.54 8.80
CA SER A 450 5.93 5.42 8.71
C SER A 450 6.53 5.45 7.32
N VAL A 451 6.56 4.30 6.64
CA VAL A 451 7.03 4.19 5.25
C VAL A 451 6.07 4.93 4.32
N ALA A 452 4.76 4.71 4.46
CA ALA A 452 3.74 5.41 3.67
C ALA A 452 3.78 6.93 3.89
N ALA A 453 3.91 7.39 5.14
CA ALA A 453 4.08 8.81 5.45
C ALA A 453 5.36 9.39 4.84
N GLY A 454 6.45 8.61 4.77
CA GLY A 454 7.68 8.97 4.08
C GLY A 454 7.46 9.16 2.57
N VAL A 455 6.81 8.20 1.92
CA VAL A 455 6.46 8.29 0.48
C VAL A 455 5.53 9.45 0.19
N ILE A 456 4.53 9.69 1.06
CA ILE A 456 3.62 10.86 0.93
C ILE A 456 4.42 12.17 1.05
N ARG A 457 5.34 12.31 2.01
CA ARG A 457 6.20 13.50 2.12
C ARG A 457 7.06 13.70 0.88
N GLU A 458 7.65 12.64 0.35
CA GLU A 458 8.44 12.69 -0.88
C GLU A 458 7.60 13.19 -2.07
N LEU A 459 6.38 12.71 -2.21
CA LEU A 459 5.46 13.16 -3.25
C LEU A 459 5.06 14.63 -3.07
N LEU A 460 4.82 15.09 -1.83
CA LEU A 460 4.45 16.47 -1.52
C LEU A 460 5.57 17.48 -1.84
N VAL A 461 6.85 17.08 -1.77
CA VAL A 461 7.98 17.94 -2.18
C VAL A 461 7.83 18.45 -3.61
N HIS A 462 7.20 17.65 -4.47
CA HIS A 462 7.02 17.96 -5.88
C HIS A 462 5.77 18.79 -6.19
N ASP A 463 4.89 18.99 -5.20
CA ASP A 463 3.78 19.94 -5.32
C ASP A 463 4.31 21.37 -5.10
N ARG A 464 4.09 22.26 -6.07
CA ARG A 464 4.60 23.63 -6.04
C ARG A 464 3.93 24.50 -4.97
N ASN A 465 2.74 24.12 -4.53
CA ASN A 465 1.96 24.88 -3.55
C ASN A 465 2.24 24.44 -2.11
N ILE A 466 2.94 23.31 -1.92
CA ILE A 466 3.13 22.67 -0.63
C ILE A 466 4.61 22.69 -0.22
N THR A 467 4.85 23.09 1.02
CA THR A 467 6.11 22.88 1.72
C THR A 467 5.91 21.77 2.74
N PRO A 468 6.32 20.55 2.47
CA PRO A 468 6.27 19.50 3.47
C PRO A 468 7.25 19.85 4.59
N MET A 469 6.75 19.83 5.82
CA MET A 469 7.56 20.10 7.00
C MET A 469 8.43 18.89 7.32
N ASN A 470 9.74 19.13 7.50
CA ASN A 470 10.63 18.07 7.96
C ASN A 470 10.49 17.96 9.49
N MET A 471 10.04 16.80 9.95
CA MET A 471 9.78 16.54 11.37
C MET A 471 10.70 15.41 11.83
N ASP A 472 11.35 15.59 12.96
CA ASP A 472 12.17 14.54 13.59
C ASP A 472 11.29 13.37 14.09
N LEU A 473 10.05 13.68 14.48
CA LEU A 473 9.07 12.69 14.92
C LEU A 473 8.39 12.05 13.71
N ARG A 474 8.62 10.76 13.51
CA ARG A 474 8.03 10.00 12.38
C ARG A 474 6.66 9.40 12.73
N GLN A 475 6.49 8.96 13.98
CA GLN A 475 5.25 8.39 14.52
C GLN A 475 4.74 9.26 15.65
N ALA A 476 3.45 9.56 15.68
CA ALA A 476 2.85 10.39 16.70
C ALA A 476 1.42 9.98 17.03
N VAL A 477 1.05 10.06 18.29
CA VAL A 477 -0.36 10.17 18.66
C VAL A 477 -0.85 11.59 18.35
N PHE A 478 -2.16 11.76 18.24
CA PHE A 478 -2.76 13.05 17.87
C PHE A 478 -2.19 14.23 18.67
N SER A 479 -2.10 14.13 20.01
CA SER A 479 -1.62 15.21 20.86
C SER A 479 -0.18 15.63 20.60
N GLN A 480 0.69 14.68 20.28
CA GLN A 480 2.09 14.93 19.90
C GLN A 480 2.17 15.59 18.52
N ALA A 481 1.47 15.02 17.53
CA ALA A 481 1.41 15.58 16.19
C ALA A 481 0.89 17.02 16.18
N PHE A 482 -0.19 17.29 16.92
CA PHE A 482 -0.76 18.63 17.06
C PHE A 482 0.23 19.62 17.69
N ARG A 483 0.91 19.21 18.77
CA ARG A 483 1.92 20.05 19.43
C ARG A 483 3.03 20.43 18.46
N HIS A 484 3.63 19.44 17.81
CA HIS A 484 4.72 19.66 16.84
C HIS A 484 4.28 20.50 15.64
N ALA A 485 3.08 20.23 15.09
CA ALA A 485 2.55 21.02 13.99
C ALA A 485 2.35 22.49 14.37
N ARG A 486 1.83 22.74 15.56
CA ARG A 486 1.61 24.10 16.06
C ARG A 486 2.93 24.84 16.33
N GLU A 487 3.90 24.19 16.97
CA GLU A 487 5.23 24.75 17.26
C GLU A 487 6.01 25.07 15.97
N SER A 488 5.89 24.24 14.95
CA SER A 488 6.53 24.43 13.65
C SER A 488 5.79 25.41 12.73
N GLY A 489 4.59 25.86 13.10
CA GLY A 489 3.77 26.76 12.30
C GLY A 489 3.21 26.08 11.03
N ALA A 490 2.89 24.81 11.09
CA ALA A 490 2.22 24.10 10.02
C ALA A 490 0.77 24.59 9.86
N ASP A 491 0.32 24.79 8.62
CA ASP A 491 -1.09 25.13 8.33
C ASP A 491 -1.99 23.92 8.59
N TYR A 492 -1.52 22.74 8.16
CA TYR A 492 -2.20 21.47 8.39
C TYR A 492 -1.21 20.41 8.83
N PHE A 493 -1.71 19.42 9.56
CA PHE A 493 -0.98 18.19 9.78
C PHE A 493 -1.84 16.99 9.43
N VAL A 494 -1.18 15.92 9.01
CA VAL A 494 -1.82 14.70 8.51
C VAL A 494 -1.32 13.51 9.32
N LEU A 495 -2.26 12.72 9.84
CA LEU A 495 -2.00 11.43 10.47
C LEU A 495 -2.31 10.31 9.48
N VAL A 496 -1.30 9.53 9.13
CA VAL A 496 -1.39 8.43 8.17
C VAL A 496 -1.51 7.12 8.91
N SER A 497 -2.49 6.31 8.55
CA SER A 497 -2.66 4.94 9.00
C SER A 497 -2.75 3.99 7.81
N VAL A 498 -2.20 2.79 7.97
CA VAL A 498 -2.12 1.77 6.92
C VAL A 498 -2.68 0.46 7.42
N THR A 499 -3.52 -0.17 6.62
CA THR A 499 -3.90 -1.57 6.77
C THR A 499 -3.58 -2.31 5.48
N GLU A 500 -3.00 -3.49 5.58
CA GLU A 500 -2.50 -4.21 4.41
C GLU A 500 -2.52 -5.73 4.59
N ASN A 501 -2.36 -6.43 3.48
CA ASN A 501 -2.00 -7.84 3.41
C ASN A 501 -0.98 -8.03 2.28
N GLU A 502 -0.70 -9.26 1.88
CA GLU A 502 0.27 -9.56 0.82
C GLU A 502 -0.01 -8.87 -0.52
N ARG A 503 -1.29 -8.63 -0.86
CA ARG A 503 -1.72 -8.15 -2.18
C ARG A 503 -2.33 -6.76 -2.16
N ASP A 504 -2.86 -6.32 -1.03
CA ASP A 504 -3.70 -5.14 -0.90
C ASP A 504 -3.14 -4.16 0.12
N ILE A 505 -3.36 -2.89 -0.11
CA ILE A 505 -3.10 -1.81 0.85
C ILE A 505 -4.28 -0.84 0.90
N SER A 506 -4.62 -0.41 2.11
CA SER A 506 -5.51 0.70 2.35
C SER A 506 -4.79 1.76 3.17
N ILE A 507 -4.76 2.99 2.67
CA ILE A 507 -4.18 4.13 3.37
C ILE A 507 -5.30 5.09 3.73
N LYS A 508 -5.38 5.43 5.02
CA LYS A 508 -6.22 6.50 5.55
C LYS A 508 -5.31 7.64 5.98
N ALA A 509 -5.62 8.86 5.54
CA ALA A 509 -4.94 10.08 5.93
C ALA A 509 -5.94 11.07 6.52
N GLU A 510 -5.80 11.37 7.80
CA GLU A 510 -6.67 12.31 8.53
C GLU A 510 -5.94 13.63 8.68
N ALA A 511 -6.46 14.66 8.01
CA ALA A 511 -5.91 16.01 8.05
C ALA A 511 -6.58 16.84 9.15
N PHE A 512 -5.79 17.66 9.81
CA PHE A 512 -6.21 18.54 10.88
C PHE A 512 -5.60 19.94 10.70
N VAL A 513 -6.30 20.97 11.18
CA VAL A 513 -5.80 22.35 11.15
C VAL A 513 -4.66 22.49 12.16
N GLY A 514 -3.48 22.94 11.72
CA GLY A 514 -2.28 23.02 12.56
C GLY A 514 -2.44 23.93 13.78
N ARG A 515 -3.22 25.02 13.65
CA ARG A 515 -3.45 26.00 14.71
C ARG A 515 -4.45 25.52 15.77
N THR A 516 -5.54 24.87 15.37
CA THR A 516 -6.66 24.50 16.26
C THR A 516 -6.71 23.03 16.62
N GLY A 517 -6.11 22.15 15.80
CA GLY A 517 -6.26 20.70 15.92
C GLY A 517 -7.62 20.17 15.45
N SER A 518 -8.49 21.05 14.92
CA SER A 518 -9.82 20.65 14.44
C SER A 518 -9.70 19.80 13.16
N PRO A 519 -10.65 18.88 12.90
CA PRO A 519 -10.67 18.07 11.69
C PRO A 519 -10.69 18.96 10.43
N ALA A 520 -9.85 18.64 9.46
CA ALA A 520 -9.78 19.34 8.19
C ALA A 520 -10.29 18.48 7.03
N GLY A 521 -10.01 17.18 7.05
CA GLY A 521 -10.49 16.26 6.03
C GLY A 521 -10.01 14.84 6.28
N ILE A 522 -10.64 13.89 5.60
CA ILE A 522 -10.25 12.47 5.64
C ILE A 522 -10.12 12.00 4.21
N PHE A 523 -8.99 11.37 3.89
CA PHE A 523 -8.66 10.86 2.58
C PHE A 523 -8.42 9.36 2.66
N TYR A 524 -8.95 8.61 1.70
CA TYR A 524 -8.81 7.16 1.63
C TYR A 524 -8.34 6.71 0.26
N THR A 525 -7.46 5.74 0.25
CA THR A 525 -7.08 5.02 -0.96
C THR A 525 -6.97 3.53 -0.68
N TYR A 526 -7.44 2.74 -1.63
CA TYR A 526 -7.26 1.29 -1.65
C TYR A 526 -6.62 0.90 -2.98
N ARG A 527 -5.55 0.11 -2.95
CA ARG A 527 -4.83 -0.35 -4.14
C ARG A 527 -4.40 -1.80 -3.95
N THR A 528 -4.24 -2.48 -5.08
CA THR A 528 -3.80 -3.87 -5.17
C THR A 528 -2.59 -3.97 -6.10
N GLY A 529 -1.83 -5.07 -5.99
CA GLY A 529 -0.71 -5.37 -6.87
C GLY A 529 0.64 -4.87 -6.36
N VAL A 530 1.66 -4.93 -7.22
CA VAL A 530 3.06 -4.67 -6.85
C VAL A 530 3.34 -3.20 -6.55
N ASP A 531 2.70 -2.28 -7.27
CA ASP A 531 2.89 -0.83 -7.12
C ASP A 531 1.92 -0.19 -6.09
N ARG A 532 1.30 -1.03 -5.23
CA ARG A 532 0.19 -0.63 -4.37
C ARG A 532 0.52 0.50 -3.39
N LEU A 533 1.70 0.48 -2.76
CA LEU A 533 2.12 1.51 -1.80
C LEU A 533 2.25 2.88 -2.46
N ARG A 534 2.97 2.93 -3.56
CA ARG A 534 3.20 4.16 -4.31
C ARG A 534 1.89 4.72 -4.87
N ASP A 535 1.06 3.87 -5.48
CA ASP A 535 -0.18 4.32 -6.13
C ASP A 535 -1.24 4.72 -5.08
N ALA A 536 -1.26 4.08 -3.91
CA ALA A 536 -2.09 4.50 -2.79
C ALA A 536 -1.62 5.84 -2.23
N SER A 537 -0.32 6.00 -1.99
CA SER A 537 0.27 7.25 -1.49
C SER A 537 0.05 8.41 -2.47
N ARG A 538 0.20 8.18 -3.78
CA ARG A 538 -0.12 9.17 -4.81
C ARG A 538 -1.59 9.57 -4.78
N GLY A 539 -2.49 8.59 -4.61
CA GLY A 539 -3.92 8.87 -4.48
C GLY A 539 -4.25 9.77 -3.29
N ILE A 540 -3.58 9.58 -2.15
CA ILE A 540 -3.70 10.47 -0.97
C ILE A 540 -3.21 11.88 -1.32
N VAL A 541 -2.02 12.01 -1.90
CA VAL A 541 -1.47 13.33 -2.27
C VAL A 541 -2.36 14.04 -3.27
N THR A 542 -2.86 13.34 -4.30
CA THR A 542 -3.78 13.92 -5.29
C THR A 542 -5.06 14.46 -4.63
N GLN A 543 -5.67 13.71 -3.71
CA GLN A 543 -6.88 14.14 -3.00
C GLN A 543 -6.59 15.33 -2.07
N LEU A 544 -5.46 15.30 -1.35
CA LEU A 544 -5.04 16.38 -0.45
C LEU A 544 -4.77 17.67 -1.24
N SER A 545 -3.96 17.60 -2.29
CA SER A 545 -3.63 18.76 -3.14
C SER A 545 -4.88 19.34 -3.80
N ALA A 546 -5.79 18.51 -4.30
CA ALA A 546 -7.05 18.96 -4.89
C ALA A 546 -8.01 19.62 -3.88
N SER A 547 -7.87 19.32 -2.59
CA SER A 547 -8.68 19.92 -1.52
C SER A 547 -8.14 21.27 -1.05
N LEU A 548 -6.87 21.58 -1.34
CA LEU A 548 -6.26 22.85 -0.94
C LEU A 548 -6.71 23.98 -1.87
N PRO A 549 -7.08 25.15 -1.33
CA PRO A 549 -7.31 26.35 -2.14
C PRO A 549 -6.05 26.74 -2.91
N ILE A 550 -6.22 27.18 -4.15
CA ILE A 550 -5.12 27.77 -4.93
C ILE A 550 -4.92 29.19 -4.41
N ARG A 551 -3.77 29.45 -3.79
CA ARG A 551 -3.39 30.73 -3.23
C ARG A 551 -2.18 31.28 -3.97
N GLY A 552 -2.27 32.52 -4.43
CA GLY A 552 -1.19 33.23 -5.10
C GLY A 552 -1.14 34.68 -4.66
N ARG A 553 -0.22 35.44 -5.28
CA ARG A 553 -0.02 36.86 -5.03
C ARG A 553 -0.05 37.62 -6.33
N LEU A 554 -0.66 38.80 -6.30
CA LEU A 554 -0.63 39.75 -7.39
C LEU A 554 0.76 40.42 -7.40
N LEU A 555 1.54 40.14 -8.45
CA LEU A 555 2.91 40.63 -8.58
C LEU A 555 2.97 42.06 -9.11
N ILE A 556 2.32 42.27 -10.26
CA ILE A 556 2.36 43.53 -10.99
C ILE A 556 0.96 43.83 -11.51
N ARG A 557 0.64 45.12 -11.49
CA ARG A 557 -0.62 45.65 -12.03
C ARG A 557 -0.33 46.66 -13.11
N LYS A 558 -1.00 46.55 -14.25
CA LYS A 558 -0.96 47.54 -15.35
C LYS A 558 -2.40 47.83 -15.77
N GLN A 559 -2.88 49.03 -15.50
CA GLN A 559 -4.27 49.44 -15.83
C GLN A 559 -5.31 48.45 -15.24
N GLY A 560 -6.13 47.84 -16.08
CA GLY A 560 -7.15 46.85 -15.75
C GLY A 560 -6.68 45.41 -15.71
N GLN A 561 -5.37 45.14 -15.81
CA GLN A 561 -4.79 43.80 -15.83
C GLN A 561 -3.84 43.58 -14.65
N ALA A 562 -3.73 42.37 -14.21
CA ALA A 562 -2.75 41.97 -13.20
C ALA A 562 -2.08 40.66 -13.56
N LEU A 563 -0.83 40.54 -13.13
CA LEU A 563 0.00 39.35 -13.20
C LEU A 563 0.06 38.69 -11.80
N ILE A 564 -0.10 37.37 -11.77
CA ILE A 564 0.00 36.57 -10.53
C ILE A 564 1.12 35.54 -10.63
N ASN A 565 1.66 35.12 -9.47
CA ASN A 565 2.72 34.13 -9.33
C ASN A 565 2.21 32.68 -9.34
N LYS A 566 1.16 32.43 -10.10
CA LYS A 566 0.59 31.10 -10.32
C LYS A 566 0.30 30.90 -11.80
N GLY A 567 0.62 29.71 -12.31
CA GLY A 567 0.49 29.38 -13.70
C GLY A 567 -0.09 27.98 -13.97
N LYS A 568 0.15 27.49 -15.17
CA LYS A 568 -0.29 26.13 -15.59
C LYS A 568 0.21 25.04 -14.64
N ALA A 569 1.44 25.18 -14.15
CA ALA A 569 2.03 24.22 -13.22
C ALA A 569 1.35 24.18 -11.84
N ASP A 570 0.58 25.20 -11.49
CA ASP A 570 -0.23 25.29 -10.27
C ASP A 570 -1.70 24.92 -10.50
N GLY A 571 -2.05 24.46 -11.72
CA GLY A 571 -3.42 24.10 -12.09
C GLY A 571 -4.30 25.29 -12.51
N ILE A 572 -3.70 26.46 -12.80
CA ILE A 572 -4.44 27.62 -13.31
C ILE A 572 -4.96 27.34 -14.71
N GLN A 573 -6.21 27.71 -14.93
CA GLN A 573 -6.87 27.59 -16.23
C GLN A 573 -7.38 28.96 -16.70
N GLN A 574 -7.44 29.15 -17.99
CA GLN A 574 -8.05 30.34 -18.60
C GLN A 574 -9.54 30.43 -18.19
N ASP A 575 -10.06 31.64 -18.16
CA ASP A 575 -11.42 32.00 -17.76
C ASP A 575 -11.81 31.67 -16.30
N THR A 576 -10.85 31.19 -15.49
CA THR A 576 -11.08 30.98 -14.06
C THR A 576 -11.08 32.34 -13.33
N VAL A 577 -12.01 32.49 -12.38
CA VAL A 577 -12.18 33.72 -11.59
C VAL A 577 -11.64 33.49 -10.19
N TYR A 578 -10.74 34.37 -9.76
CA TYR A 578 -10.13 34.38 -8.42
C TYR A 578 -10.63 35.59 -7.64
N ASP A 579 -10.84 35.42 -6.34
CA ASP A 579 -11.04 36.53 -5.43
C ASP A 579 -9.70 37.21 -5.16
N VAL A 580 -9.68 38.55 -5.13
CA VAL A 580 -8.52 39.38 -4.76
C VAL A 580 -8.77 39.93 -3.37
N VAL A 581 -7.92 39.52 -2.43
CA VAL A 581 -8.06 39.84 -1.01
C VAL A 581 -6.85 40.67 -0.57
N LYS A 582 -7.06 41.63 0.34
CA LYS A 582 -6.01 42.48 0.84
C LYS A 582 -4.90 41.67 1.52
N ARG A 583 -3.66 42.02 1.24
CA ARG A 583 -2.46 41.34 1.76
C ARG A 583 -2.52 41.11 3.26
N GLY A 584 -2.21 39.86 3.71
CA GLY A 584 -2.13 39.49 5.13
C GLY A 584 -3.47 39.40 5.85
N ARG A 585 -4.60 39.41 5.12
CA ARG A 585 -5.95 39.31 5.66
C ARG A 585 -6.58 37.91 5.51
N MET A 586 -5.96 37.04 4.72
CA MET A 586 -6.38 35.66 4.62
C MET A 586 -5.93 34.86 5.84
N GLN A 587 -6.83 34.03 6.35
CA GLN A 587 -6.54 33.10 7.44
C GLN A 587 -7.05 31.71 7.09
N THR A 588 -6.34 30.68 7.53
CA THR A 588 -6.87 29.32 7.48
C THR A 588 -8.13 29.22 8.34
N ALA A 589 -9.13 28.54 7.84
CA ALA A 589 -10.35 28.28 8.60
C ALA A 589 -10.02 27.55 9.92
N ASN A 590 -10.89 27.70 10.91
CA ASN A 590 -10.71 27.01 12.19
C ASN A 590 -11.00 25.50 12.07
N GLU A 591 -11.76 25.11 11.07
CA GLU A 591 -12.19 23.75 10.77
C GLU A 591 -12.30 23.55 9.25
N GLY A 592 -11.98 22.36 8.76
CA GLY A 592 -11.96 22.06 7.33
C GLY A 592 -10.76 22.67 6.60
N ILE A 593 -10.65 22.37 5.30
CA ILE A 593 -9.65 22.97 4.42
C ILE A 593 -10.30 24.14 3.67
N ALA A 594 -10.06 25.34 4.15
CA ALA A 594 -10.55 26.57 3.53
C ALA A 594 -9.75 27.79 3.99
N ILE A 595 -9.85 28.87 3.24
CA ILE A 595 -9.38 30.19 3.64
C ILE A 595 -10.60 31.07 3.92
N ILE A 596 -10.50 31.84 5.02
CA ILE A 596 -11.51 32.82 5.43
C ILE A 596 -10.93 34.24 5.37
N TYR A 597 -11.75 35.17 4.95
CA TYR A 597 -11.52 36.61 4.92
C TYR A 597 -12.86 37.35 5.05
N SER A 598 -12.85 38.59 5.52
CA SER A 598 -14.07 39.36 5.61
C SER A 598 -14.48 39.96 4.25
N SER A 599 -15.76 40.34 4.13
CA SER A 599 -16.27 40.99 2.91
C SER A 599 -15.56 42.30 2.61
N ASP A 600 -15.10 43.02 3.64
CA ASP A 600 -14.40 44.29 3.52
C ASP A 600 -12.96 44.16 3.04
N GLU A 601 -12.39 42.95 3.17
CA GLU A 601 -11.06 42.60 2.73
C GLU A 601 -11.03 42.11 1.28
N LEU A 602 -12.20 41.73 0.72
CA LEU A 602 -12.37 41.39 -0.70
C LEU A 602 -12.32 42.68 -1.55
N VAL A 603 -11.18 42.97 -2.15
CA VAL A 603 -10.96 44.20 -2.92
C VAL A 603 -11.30 44.08 -4.40
N GLY A 604 -11.44 42.86 -4.93
CA GLY A 604 -11.80 42.66 -6.32
C GLY A 604 -11.83 41.21 -6.75
N LYS A 605 -11.95 41.00 -8.07
CA LYS A 605 -11.88 39.69 -8.73
C LYS A 605 -10.90 39.75 -9.89
N LEU A 606 -10.21 38.66 -10.13
CA LEU A 606 -9.28 38.47 -11.24
C LEU A 606 -9.79 37.34 -12.12
N THR A 607 -10.12 37.65 -13.38
CA THR A 607 -10.48 36.66 -14.40
C THR A 607 -9.27 36.38 -15.26
N ILE A 608 -8.79 35.16 -15.28
CA ILE A 608 -7.58 34.76 -16.01
C ILE A 608 -7.81 34.84 -17.52
N THR A 609 -6.93 35.57 -18.22
CA THR A 609 -7.00 35.76 -19.68
C THR A 609 -5.88 35.03 -20.42
N ASN A 610 -4.71 34.88 -19.79
CA ASN A 610 -3.58 34.15 -20.40
C ASN A 610 -2.78 33.43 -19.27
N VAL A 611 -2.32 32.23 -19.58
CA VAL A 611 -1.60 31.37 -18.61
C VAL A 611 -0.28 30.94 -19.23
N ASP A 612 0.80 31.23 -18.53
CA ASP A 612 2.13 30.67 -18.78
C ASP A 612 2.44 29.55 -17.80
N GLU A 613 3.63 28.96 -17.86
CA GLU A 613 3.99 27.82 -16.99
C GLU A 613 3.89 28.16 -15.50
N GLU A 614 4.42 29.31 -15.07
CA GLU A 614 4.56 29.68 -13.66
C GLU A 614 3.73 30.91 -13.24
N ILE A 615 3.21 31.65 -14.20
CA ILE A 615 2.48 32.89 -13.98
C ILE A 615 1.25 32.96 -14.89
N ALA A 616 0.31 33.80 -14.50
CA ALA A 616 -0.84 34.08 -15.34
C ALA A 616 -1.21 35.57 -15.29
N ILE A 617 -1.83 36.04 -16.38
CA ILE A 617 -2.40 37.37 -16.47
C ILE A 617 -3.91 37.26 -16.44
N GLY A 618 -4.56 38.19 -15.76
CA GLY A 618 -6.01 38.30 -15.75
C GLY A 618 -6.50 39.74 -15.78
N ALA A 619 -7.77 39.87 -16.16
CA ALA A 619 -8.51 41.12 -16.08
C ALA A 619 -9.02 41.35 -14.67
N LEU A 620 -8.79 42.56 -14.12
CA LEU A 620 -9.22 42.95 -12.81
C LEU A 620 -10.61 43.60 -12.82
N ALA A 621 -11.48 43.13 -11.94
CA ALA A 621 -12.75 43.78 -11.60
C ALA A 621 -12.69 44.23 -10.12
N ARG A 622 -12.84 45.51 -9.86
CA ARG A 622 -12.84 46.08 -8.50
C ARG A 622 -14.13 45.73 -7.74
N ASN A 623 -14.03 45.57 -6.44
CA ASN A 623 -15.17 45.46 -5.54
C ASN A 623 -15.38 46.81 -4.83
N GLY A 624 -16.53 47.47 -5.05
CA GLY A 624 -16.87 48.77 -4.48
C GLY A 624 -16.45 49.96 -5.34
N PHE A 625 -16.67 51.16 -4.77
CA PHE A 625 -16.47 52.43 -5.49
C PHE A 625 -14.99 52.80 -5.64
N PHE A 626 -14.18 52.59 -4.60
CA PHE A 626 -12.76 52.90 -4.63
C PHE A 626 -11.94 51.71 -5.12
N ASP A 627 -10.94 52.00 -5.94
CA ASP A 627 -9.96 50.99 -6.35
C ASP A 627 -8.91 50.82 -5.26
N ARG A 628 -8.95 49.69 -4.58
CA ARG A 628 -8.09 49.33 -3.45
C ARG A 628 -7.10 48.21 -3.79
N ILE A 629 -7.10 47.75 -5.04
CA ILE A 629 -6.26 46.63 -5.47
C ILE A 629 -4.82 47.12 -5.68
N GLU A 630 -3.86 46.46 -5.04
CA GLU A 630 -2.43 46.83 -5.08
C GLU A 630 -1.56 45.61 -5.38
N PRO A 631 -0.35 45.78 -5.96
CA PRO A 631 0.66 44.76 -6.00
C PRO A 631 0.96 44.23 -4.60
N GLY A 632 1.04 42.90 -4.45
CA GLY A 632 1.19 42.24 -3.16
C GLY A 632 -0.12 41.75 -2.54
N ASP A 633 -1.29 42.15 -3.07
CA ASP A 633 -2.56 41.59 -2.65
C ASP A 633 -2.64 40.09 -3.05
N GLU A 634 -3.37 39.31 -2.27
CA GLU A 634 -3.45 37.88 -2.42
C GLU A 634 -4.62 37.47 -3.35
N VAL A 635 -4.41 36.46 -4.15
CA VAL A 635 -5.45 35.88 -5.00
C VAL A 635 -5.78 34.47 -4.53
N ILE A 636 -7.06 34.13 -4.54
CA ILE A 636 -7.52 32.84 -4.05
C ILE A 636 -8.64 32.25 -4.90
N LEU A 637 -8.52 30.95 -5.17
CA LEU A 637 -9.61 30.10 -5.63
C LEU A 637 -9.88 29.05 -4.57
N GLN A 638 -11.05 29.09 -3.98
CA GLN A 638 -11.49 28.05 -3.03
C GLN A 638 -11.63 26.71 -3.74
N ALA A 639 -11.12 25.65 -3.15
CA ALA A 639 -11.29 24.30 -3.67
C ALA A 639 -12.79 23.92 -3.63
N LYS A 640 -13.21 23.12 -4.62
CA LYS A 640 -14.55 22.51 -4.56
C LYS A 640 -14.59 21.53 -3.40
N LYS A 641 -15.62 21.63 -2.54
CA LYS A 641 -15.84 20.67 -1.46
C LYS A 641 -15.97 19.27 -2.07
N THR A 642 -14.96 18.44 -1.88
CA THR A 642 -15.04 17.01 -2.21
C THR A 642 -15.74 16.27 -1.09
N LYS A 643 -16.71 15.42 -1.42
CA LYS A 643 -17.26 14.49 -0.41
C LYS A 643 -16.13 13.57 0.06
N PRO A 644 -16.04 13.29 1.38
CA PRO A 644 -15.09 12.29 1.88
C PRO A 644 -15.31 10.97 1.14
N ALA A 645 -14.23 10.31 0.78
CA ALA A 645 -14.34 8.98 0.19
C ALA A 645 -14.85 8.01 1.28
N GLU A 646 -15.99 7.39 1.04
CA GLU A 646 -16.61 6.41 1.94
C GLU A 646 -15.97 5.03 1.77
N ASN A 647 -14.69 4.89 1.78
CA ASN A 647 -14.15 3.54 1.67
C ASN A 647 -13.25 3.22 2.85
N THR A 648 -13.69 2.28 3.64
CA THR A 648 -13.03 1.76 4.83
C THR A 648 -12.62 0.29 4.62
N ALA A 649 -12.24 -0.11 3.41
CA ALA A 649 -11.76 -1.46 3.18
C ALA A 649 -10.61 -1.77 4.15
N ASN A 650 -10.74 -2.85 4.91
CA ASN A 650 -9.73 -3.34 5.82
C ASN A 650 -9.17 -4.67 5.30
N PRO A 651 -8.06 -4.65 4.52
CA PRO A 651 -7.46 -5.84 3.96
C PRO A 651 -6.99 -6.84 5.02
N GLU A 652 -6.47 -6.34 6.13
CA GLU A 652 -5.96 -7.17 7.23
C GLU A 652 -7.08 -7.96 7.89
N LEU A 653 -8.21 -7.31 8.20
CA LEU A 653 -9.39 -7.99 8.75
C LEU A 653 -9.91 -9.09 7.82
N ARG A 654 -9.99 -8.81 6.51
CA ARG A 654 -10.40 -9.81 5.51
C ARG A 654 -9.47 -11.01 5.49
N SER A 655 -8.16 -10.78 5.54
CA SER A 655 -7.17 -11.85 5.58
C SER A 655 -7.30 -12.71 6.84
N LEU A 656 -7.42 -12.07 7.99
CA LEU A 656 -7.56 -12.77 9.29
C LEU A 656 -8.83 -13.63 9.37
N LEU A 657 -9.97 -13.12 8.87
CA LEU A 657 -11.21 -13.88 8.84
C LEU A 657 -11.13 -15.10 7.90
N ARG A 658 -10.50 -14.94 6.73
CA ARG A 658 -10.29 -16.04 5.79
C ARG A 658 -9.50 -17.20 6.42
N THR A 659 -8.50 -16.92 7.24
CA THR A 659 -7.68 -17.95 7.91
C THR A 659 -8.38 -18.66 9.06
N LEU A 660 -9.56 -18.21 9.48
CA LEU A 660 -10.40 -18.88 10.50
C LEU A 660 -11.19 -20.07 9.94
N ARG A 661 -11.36 -20.14 8.66
CA ARG A 661 -12.08 -21.21 8.01
C ARG A 661 -11.30 -22.53 8.05
#